data_066efcce387bfb967d1e25afc0adbc09
#
_entry.id   066efcce387bfb967d1e25afc0adbc09
#
_cell.length_a   1.000
_cell.length_b   1.000
_cell.length_c   1.000
_cell.angle_alpha   90.00
_cell.angle_beta   90.00
_cell.angle_gamma   90.00
#
_symmetry.space_group_name_H-M   'P 1'
#
loop_
_entity.id
_entity.type
_entity.pdbx_description
1 polymer ?
#
loop_
_entity_poly.entity_id
_entity_poly.type
_entity_poly.pdbx_seq_one_letter_code
_entity_poly.pdbx_strand_id
1 'polypeptide(L)'
;MGRDADREHVPAPMRHDVRLLGKILGEVLSESGGQDLLDDVERLRRGVIGARRDDAPAYADDQIASLVAGWSLQRAESVARAFTVYFHLANLAEEYQRVRTLRERDTGQRPPSESVAAALEVLRAELAPAALSALLAGLRVHPVLTAHPTEARRRAVTEALRRIGGLLATLDDARIGAAERGETRRRLREEIDLLWRTSALRLQAMRPLDEVRTAMAVFDDTLFTTLPALYRSLDQVLQGKESGRAAPVAPAFVRLGSWIGADRDGNPFVTAQVTSETARIQADHALRALENAATRIGRALTVHAEQPAGAEFGRALTAARAAHPELMTDLMDRSPQEPYRAFLIFTAARLRATRDGDAGLAYHGPAEFISDLRLLQRELQAAGAVRQAYGELQHLCWQAETFGFHLAELEVRQHSAVHDAALAQLRAGADPSAQTREVLATLAAMAEIQDAHGEQACRRYVVSFTRSAADIAAVHELAGLATPGRSAPVLDVVPLFESAADLENAANVLDDMLKLEPVAERLAATGGELEVMLGYSDSAKELGPVSATIRLYDAQQRLARWADARGIRLTLFHGRGGALGRGGGPAGRAVLAQAPGSVEGRFKVTEQGEVIFARYGQRDIAIRHLEQVTSAVLLASAPVRRAAERPDPPPRAEGWPMVPRAGYRQHSSQYRAVADRIEAAARRAYQELVETDGFAEWFSAVSPVAEIGGMRIGSRPARRGVAQLSGLADLRAIPWVFAWAQTRLNLPGWFGLGSGLAAVTDGPGGIAEARAVYLGWPLFAVLLDNAEMSLAKTNRRIAERYLRLGARPDLTAAVLAEYDRTRSLVLAVTGHHRLLANRHVLSRAVALRDPYVDALSHLQLRALTALRRSSEPDREVLERLLLLTVNGVAAGLQNTG
;
A
#
# COMPACT_ATOMS: atom_id res chain seq x y z
N MET A 1 -35.31 7.78 -1.89
CA MET A 1 -35.19 7.73 -0.41
C MET A 1 -33.83 7.21 0.12
N GLY A 2 -33.01 6.47 -0.63
CA GLY A 2 -31.81 5.83 -0.08
C GLY A 2 -30.56 6.71 0.09
N ARG A 3 -30.35 7.77 -0.69
CA ARG A 3 -29.07 8.55 -0.68
C ARG A 3 -29.06 9.77 0.23
N ASP A 4 -30.21 10.34 0.58
CA ASP A 4 -30.28 11.42 1.57
C ASP A 4 -30.19 10.89 3.01
N ALA A 5 -30.65 9.69 3.29
CA ALA A 5 -30.49 9.04 4.59
C ALA A 5 -29.02 8.84 5.00
N ASP A 6 -28.09 8.66 4.02
CA ASP A 6 -26.66 8.52 4.34
C ASP A 6 -26.00 9.85 4.73
N ARG A 7 -26.53 10.99 4.27
CA ARG A 7 -26.06 12.31 4.71
C ARG A 7 -26.46 12.65 6.14
N GLU A 8 -27.59 12.12 6.61
CA GLU A 8 -28.04 12.31 8.00
C GLU A 8 -27.16 11.56 9.01
N HIS A 9 -26.47 10.49 8.57
CA HIS A 9 -25.63 9.65 9.44
C HIS A 9 -24.14 10.05 9.50
N VAL A 10 -23.74 11.17 8.88
CA VAL A 10 -22.35 11.68 9.02
C VAL A 10 -22.13 12.12 10.47
N PRO A 11 -21.07 11.66 11.18
CA PRO A 11 -20.79 12.08 12.55
C PRO A 11 -20.74 13.60 12.69
N ALA A 12 -21.32 14.13 13.76
CA ALA A 12 -21.40 15.58 13.97
C ALA A 12 -20.02 16.29 13.94
N PRO A 13 -18.94 15.72 14.54
CA PRO A 13 -17.61 16.31 14.45
C PRO A 13 -17.11 16.40 13.01
N MET A 14 -17.24 15.32 12.22
CA MET A 14 -16.83 15.33 10.81
C MET A 14 -17.60 16.36 9.99
N ARG A 15 -18.91 16.49 10.21
CA ARG A 15 -19.73 17.52 9.56
C ARG A 15 -19.28 18.93 9.92
N HIS A 16 -18.88 19.13 11.17
CA HIS A 16 -18.35 20.40 11.64
C HIS A 16 -17.05 20.73 10.90
N ASP A 17 -16.10 19.81 10.84
CA ASP A 17 -14.81 20.02 10.18
C ASP A 17 -14.95 20.29 8.69
N VAL A 18 -15.73 19.48 7.98
CA VAL A 18 -15.99 19.69 6.54
C VAL A 18 -16.62 21.06 6.28
N ARG A 19 -17.55 21.51 7.15
CA ARG A 19 -18.15 22.85 7.04
C ARG A 19 -17.15 23.95 7.36
N LEU A 20 -16.33 23.79 8.40
CA LEU A 20 -15.30 24.77 8.78
C LEU A 20 -14.29 24.94 7.65
N LEU A 21 -13.71 23.83 7.16
CA LEU A 21 -12.73 23.86 6.09
C LEU A 21 -13.31 24.37 4.77
N GLY A 22 -14.54 23.95 4.44
CA GLY A 22 -15.24 24.42 3.26
C GLY A 22 -15.58 25.91 3.31
N LYS A 23 -15.97 26.45 4.49
CA LYS A 23 -16.22 27.89 4.70
C LYS A 23 -14.93 28.69 4.50
N ILE A 24 -13.82 28.27 5.13
CA ILE A 24 -12.53 28.94 4.99
C ILE A 24 -12.05 28.90 3.52
N LEU A 25 -12.21 27.78 2.83
CA LEU A 25 -11.90 27.70 1.41
C LEU A 25 -12.75 28.66 0.58
N GLY A 26 -14.06 28.78 0.88
CA GLY A 26 -14.95 29.74 0.23
C GLY A 26 -14.49 31.19 0.43
N GLU A 27 -14.06 31.56 1.63
CA GLU A 27 -13.48 32.87 1.93
C GLU A 27 -12.21 33.10 1.09
N VAL A 28 -11.30 32.13 1.04
CA VAL A 28 -10.06 32.22 0.24
C VAL A 28 -10.35 32.33 -1.27
N LEU A 29 -11.34 31.59 -1.79
CA LEU A 29 -11.74 31.67 -3.20
C LEU A 29 -12.31 33.06 -3.55
N SER A 30 -13.14 33.61 -2.69
CA SER A 30 -13.71 34.97 -2.87
C SER A 30 -12.62 36.04 -2.81
N GLU A 31 -11.67 35.95 -1.88
CA GLU A 31 -10.56 36.90 -1.74
C GLU A 31 -9.56 36.83 -2.92
N SER A 32 -9.31 35.62 -3.43
CA SER A 32 -8.28 35.40 -4.47
C SER A 32 -8.80 35.48 -5.90
N GLY A 33 -10.03 35.05 -6.15
CA GLY A 33 -10.62 34.89 -7.50
C GLY A 33 -11.90 35.71 -7.71
N GLY A 34 -12.31 36.47 -6.72
CA GLY A 34 -13.54 37.24 -6.71
C GLY A 34 -14.79 36.43 -6.35
N GLN A 35 -15.86 37.11 -6.00
CA GLN A 35 -17.15 36.50 -5.66
C GLN A 35 -17.68 35.64 -6.83
N ASP A 36 -17.44 36.07 -8.08
CA ASP A 36 -17.85 35.32 -9.29
C ASP A 36 -17.28 33.91 -9.36
N LEU A 37 -16.02 33.68 -8.90
CA LEU A 37 -15.44 32.37 -8.84
C LEU A 37 -16.18 31.48 -7.84
N LEU A 38 -16.45 32.00 -6.66
CA LEU A 38 -17.19 31.27 -5.63
C LEU A 38 -18.61 30.94 -6.12
N ASP A 39 -19.26 31.87 -6.78
CA ASP A 39 -20.62 31.69 -7.31
C ASP A 39 -20.64 30.60 -8.41
N ASP A 40 -19.62 30.54 -9.28
CA ASP A 40 -19.50 29.52 -10.31
C ASP A 40 -19.27 28.14 -9.70
N VAL A 41 -18.39 28.04 -8.70
CA VAL A 41 -18.15 26.78 -7.94
C VAL A 41 -19.44 26.31 -7.28
N GLU A 42 -20.18 27.21 -6.61
CA GLU A 42 -21.44 26.87 -5.95
C GLU A 42 -22.56 26.53 -6.94
N ARG A 43 -22.61 27.17 -8.11
CA ARG A 43 -23.56 26.86 -9.17
C ARG A 43 -23.35 25.47 -9.71
N LEU A 44 -22.09 25.11 -10.03
CA LEU A 44 -21.75 23.77 -10.49
C LEU A 44 -22.04 22.72 -9.42
N ARG A 45 -21.66 22.99 -8.17
CA ARG A 45 -21.93 22.09 -7.03
C ARG A 45 -23.42 21.80 -6.87
N ARG A 46 -24.26 22.83 -6.90
CA ARG A 46 -25.73 22.68 -6.78
C ARG A 46 -26.32 21.93 -7.99
N GLY A 47 -25.81 22.22 -9.18
CA GLY A 47 -26.24 21.53 -10.41
C GLY A 47 -25.98 20.01 -10.32
N VAL A 48 -24.76 19.59 -9.98
CA VAL A 48 -24.42 18.17 -9.91
C VAL A 48 -25.12 17.44 -8.74
N ILE A 49 -25.37 18.12 -7.62
CA ILE A 49 -26.17 17.57 -6.52
C ILE A 49 -27.63 17.39 -6.97
N GLY A 50 -28.19 18.38 -7.68
CA GLY A 50 -29.54 18.30 -8.23
C GLY A 50 -29.71 17.17 -9.24
N ALA A 51 -28.74 17.00 -10.15
CA ALA A 51 -28.75 15.95 -11.17
C ALA A 51 -28.70 14.51 -10.61
N ARG A 52 -28.31 14.34 -9.34
CA ARG A 52 -28.25 13.02 -8.65
C ARG A 52 -29.55 12.64 -7.94
N ARG A 53 -30.54 13.50 -7.89
CA ARG A 53 -31.83 13.17 -7.28
C ARG A 53 -32.59 12.19 -8.17
N ASP A 54 -33.39 11.32 -7.56
CA ASP A 54 -34.17 10.32 -8.28
C ASP A 54 -35.22 10.97 -9.21
N ASP A 55 -35.65 12.21 -8.89
CA ASP A 55 -36.58 13.03 -9.65
C ASP A 55 -35.90 14.00 -10.64
N ALA A 56 -34.56 13.91 -10.80
CA ALA A 56 -33.83 14.80 -11.71
C ALA A 56 -34.25 14.57 -13.18
N PRO A 57 -34.46 15.66 -13.94
CA PRO A 57 -34.80 15.53 -15.34
C PRO A 57 -33.67 14.90 -16.16
N ALA A 58 -34.00 14.14 -17.21
CA ALA A 58 -33.04 13.46 -18.06
C ALA A 58 -31.98 14.41 -18.67
N TYR A 59 -32.32 15.68 -18.87
CA TYR A 59 -31.44 16.70 -19.43
C TYR A 59 -30.58 17.43 -18.38
N ALA A 60 -30.63 17.06 -17.10
CA ALA A 60 -29.88 17.74 -16.04
C ALA A 60 -28.35 17.76 -16.32
N ASP A 61 -27.78 16.65 -16.79
CA ASP A 61 -26.37 16.58 -17.16
C ASP A 61 -26.02 17.45 -18.38
N ASP A 62 -26.96 17.68 -19.31
CA ASP A 62 -26.78 18.55 -20.47
C ASP A 62 -26.78 20.03 -20.07
N GLN A 63 -27.59 20.41 -19.08
CA GLN A 63 -27.55 21.75 -18.49
C GLN A 63 -26.21 22.04 -17.81
N ILE A 64 -25.67 21.06 -17.08
CA ILE A 64 -24.35 21.18 -16.45
C ILE A 64 -23.25 21.26 -17.53
N ALA A 65 -23.32 20.45 -18.57
CA ALA A 65 -22.37 20.49 -19.68
C ALA A 65 -22.40 21.86 -20.39
N SER A 66 -23.60 22.43 -20.60
CA SER A 66 -23.78 23.77 -21.18
C SER A 66 -23.23 24.87 -20.30
N LEU A 67 -23.46 24.79 -18.96
CA LEU A 67 -22.89 25.71 -17.99
C LEU A 67 -21.35 25.70 -18.07
N VAL A 68 -20.75 24.51 -18.03
CA VAL A 68 -19.29 24.35 -18.07
C VAL A 68 -18.73 24.81 -19.42
N ALA A 69 -19.41 24.54 -20.53
CA ALA A 69 -19.00 24.98 -21.88
C ALA A 69 -18.96 26.51 -22.02
N GLY A 70 -19.83 27.24 -21.30
CA GLY A 70 -19.89 28.71 -21.35
C GLY A 70 -18.72 29.41 -20.65
N TRP A 71 -17.91 28.75 -19.89
CA TRP A 71 -16.77 29.35 -19.17
C TRP A 71 -15.53 29.50 -20.08
N SER A 72 -14.67 30.50 -19.78
CA SER A 72 -13.31 30.52 -20.31
C SER A 72 -12.52 29.31 -19.81
N LEU A 73 -11.46 28.90 -20.53
CA LEU A 73 -10.61 27.79 -20.06
C LEU A 73 -9.92 28.12 -18.72
N GLN A 74 -9.52 29.37 -18.52
CA GLN A 74 -8.93 29.83 -17.25
C GLN A 74 -9.93 29.74 -16.08
N ARG A 75 -11.21 30.07 -16.32
CA ARG A 75 -12.27 29.91 -15.32
C ARG A 75 -12.49 28.43 -15.00
N ALA A 76 -12.53 27.58 -16.02
CA ALA A 76 -12.66 26.14 -15.84
C ALA A 76 -11.51 25.53 -15.03
N GLU A 77 -10.25 25.96 -15.26
CA GLU A 77 -9.09 25.57 -14.46
C GLU A 77 -9.24 26.01 -12.98
N SER A 78 -9.67 27.24 -12.74
CA SER A 78 -9.86 27.74 -11.37
C SER A 78 -10.93 26.95 -10.62
N VAL A 79 -12.04 26.63 -11.29
CA VAL A 79 -13.12 25.81 -10.72
C VAL A 79 -12.64 24.38 -10.45
N ALA A 80 -11.92 23.74 -11.40
CA ALA A 80 -11.34 22.41 -11.21
C ALA A 80 -10.39 22.37 -10.02
N ARG A 81 -9.56 23.40 -9.86
CA ARG A 81 -8.64 23.55 -8.74
C ARG A 81 -9.38 23.70 -7.41
N ALA A 82 -10.48 24.48 -7.36
CA ALA A 82 -11.28 24.64 -6.17
C ALA A 82 -11.85 23.31 -5.67
N PHE A 83 -12.39 22.47 -6.57
CA PHE A 83 -12.87 21.14 -6.23
C PHE A 83 -11.75 20.21 -5.78
N THR A 84 -10.55 20.27 -6.40
CA THR A 84 -9.40 19.47 -6.00
C THR A 84 -8.92 19.81 -4.59
N VAL A 85 -8.81 21.10 -4.26
CA VAL A 85 -8.47 21.57 -2.90
C VAL A 85 -9.54 21.14 -1.90
N TYR A 86 -10.83 21.27 -2.26
CA TYR A 86 -11.92 20.78 -1.42
C TYR A 86 -11.80 19.28 -1.10
N PHE A 87 -11.43 18.43 -2.08
CA PHE A 87 -11.21 17.01 -1.84
C PHE A 87 -10.09 16.75 -0.85
N HIS A 88 -8.97 17.45 -0.97
CA HIS A 88 -7.88 17.32 -0.01
C HIS A 88 -8.34 17.62 1.43
N LEU A 89 -9.12 18.70 1.61
CA LEU A 89 -9.65 19.09 2.91
C LEU A 89 -10.72 18.11 3.44
N ALA A 90 -11.61 17.64 2.57
CA ALA A 90 -12.64 16.66 2.94
C ALA A 90 -12.04 15.30 3.31
N ASN A 91 -11.03 14.84 2.57
CA ASN A 91 -10.30 13.62 2.87
C ASN A 91 -9.58 13.73 4.22
N LEU A 92 -8.97 14.86 4.51
CA LEU A 92 -8.32 15.12 5.79
C LEU A 92 -9.33 15.09 6.97
N ALA A 93 -10.50 15.69 6.81
CA ALA A 93 -11.56 15.64 7.81
C ALA A 93 -12.06 14.20 8.06
N GLU A 94 -12.13 13.38 7.01
CA GLU A 94 -12.46 11.95 7.13
C GLU A 94 -11.37 11.15 7.85
N GLU A 95 -10.11 11.37 7.51
CA GLU A 95 -8.95 10.76 8.20
C GLU A 95 -8.99 11.11 9.69
N TYR A 96 -9.26 12.36 10.01
CA TYR A 96 -9.40 12.84 11.38
C TYR A 96 -10.56 12.17 12.13
N GLN A 97 -11.71 12.02 11.48
CA GLN A 97 -12.84 11.30 12.06
C GLN A 97 -12.52 9.83 12.33
N ARG A 98 -11.71 9.18 11.48
CA ARG A 98 -11.23 7.80 11.75
C ARG A 98 -10.43 7.74 13.04
N VAL A 99 -9.52 8.69 13.27
CA VAL A 99 -8.74 8.77 14.51
C VAL A 99 -9.64 8.94 15.73
N ARG A 100 -10.62 9.85 15.66
CA ARG A 100 -11.59 10.03 16.75
C ARG A 100 -12.34 8.73 17.05
N THR A 101 -12.84 8.08 16.00
CA THR A 101 -13.57 6.81 16.15
C THR A 101 -12.70 5.69 16.74
N LEU A 102 -11.41 5.63 16.37
CA LEU A 102 -10.47 4.67 16.96
C LEU A 102 -10.28 4.93 18.45
N ARG A 103 -10.08 6.19 18.86
CA ARG A 103 -9.93 6.57 20.27
C ARG A 103 -11.21 6.32 21.08
N GLU A 104 -12.38 6.59 20.52
CA GLU A 104 -13.67 6.32 21.15
C GLU A 104 -13.94 4.81 21.36
N ARG A 105 -13.45 3.97 20.46
CA ARG A 105 -13.59 2.50 20.55
C ARG A 105 -12.62 1.85 21.53
N ASP A 106 -11.54 2.52 21.83
CA ASP A 106 -10.53 2.06 22.79
C ASP A 106 -10.97 2.39 24.24
N THR A 107 -12.09 1.79 24.66
CA THR A 107 -12.65 1.99 26.01
C THR A 107 -12.06 1.05 27.07
N GLY A 108 -11.19 0.13 26.67
CA GLY A 108 -10.56 -0.84 27.57
C GLY A 108 -11.48 -1.96 28.07
N GLN A 109 -12.78 -1.97 27.73
CA GLN A 109 -13.73 -2.99 28.23
C GLN A 109 -13.71 -4.27 27.37
N ARG A 110 -13.57 -4.14 26.06
CA ARG A 110 -13.40 -5.27 25.12
C ARG A 110 -12.41 -4.87 24.03
N PRO A 111 -11.52 -5.79 23.59
CA PRO A 111 -10.63 -5.47 22.51
C PRO A 111 -11.43 -5.13 21.24
N PRO A 112 -11.03 -4.07 20.50
CA PRO A 112 -11.66 -3.75 19.22
C PRO A 112 -11.63 -4.95 18.29
N SER A 113 -12.67 -5.15 17.47
CA SER A 113 -12.66 -6.13 16.40
C SER A 113 -11.48 -5.86 15.45
N GLU A 114 -10.88 -6.92 14.91
CA GLU A 114 -9.67 -6.85 14.06
C GLU A 114 -8.42 -6.28 14.78
N SER A 115 -8.39 -6.30 16.12
CA SER A 115 -7.18 -6.00 16.90
C SER A 115 -6.34 -7.26 17.12
N VAL A 116 -5.06 -7.08 17.42
CA VAL A 116 -4.15 -8.18 17.81
C VAL A 116 -4.66 -8.85 19.08
N ALA A 117 -5.22 -8.10 20.02
CA ALA A 117 -5.81 -8.65 21.24
C ALA A 117 -6.96 -9.62 20.94
N ALA A 118 -7.90 -9.24 20.07
CA ALA A 118 -9.00 -10.11 19.66
C ALA A 118 -8.50 -11.37 18.91
N ALA A 119 -7.46 -11.24 18.05
CA ALA A 119 -6.87 -12.38 17.38
C ALA A 119 -6.21 -13.36 18.37
N LEU A 120 -5.48 -12.84 19.36
CA LEU A 120 -4.84 -13.67 20.39
C LEU A 120 -5.85 -14.38 21.31
N GLU A 121 -7.00 -13.78 21.61
CA GLU A 121 -8.07 -14.47 22.32
C GLU A 121 -8.55 -15.72 21.57
N VAL A 122 -8.76 -15.60 20.26
CA VAL A 122 -9.13 -16.73 19.40
C VAL A 122 -8.02 -17.78 19.38
N LEU A 123 -6.77 -17.37 19.14
CA LEU A 123 -5.64 -18.31 19.03
C LEU A 123 -5.34 -19.03 20.35
N ARG A 124 -5.45 -18.36 21.50
CA ARG A 124 -5.29 -18.99 22.83
C ARG A 124 -6.34 -20.07 23.10
N ALA A 125 -7.53 -19.93 22.52
CA ALA A 125 -8.58 -20.94 22.63
C ALA A 125 -8.35 -22.13 21.69
N GLU A 126 -7.55 -21.96 20.62
CA GLU A 126 -7.37 -22.96 19.57
C GLU A 126 -5.99 -23.64 19.57
N LEU A 127 -4.95 -22.96 20.07
CA LEU A 127 -3.56 -23.42 20.05
C LEU A 127 -3.05 -23.77 21.45
N ALA A 128 -2.27 -24.84 21.52
CA ALA A 128 -1.43 -25.09 22.69
C ALA A 128 -0.37 -23.96 22.84
N PRO A 129 0.04 -23.62 24.10
CA PRO A 129 1.00 -22.52 24.34
C PRO A 129 2.30 -22.61 23.53
N ALA A 130 2.85 -23.81 23.34
CA ALA A 130 4.06 -24.00 22.53
C ALA A 130 3.85 -23.69 21.04
N ALA A 131 2.68 -24.06 20.48
CA ALA A 131 2.33 -23.76 19.09
C ALA A 131 2.10 -22.25 18.88
N LEU A 132 1.46 -21.57 19.84
CA LEU A 132 1.30 -20.12 19.82
C LEU A 132 2.66 -19.41 19.90
N SER A 133 3.56 -19.85 20.79
CA SER A 133 4.93 -19.31 20.87
C SER A 133 5.70 -19.48 19.57
N ALA A 134 5.61 -20.66 18.94
CA ALA A 134 6.25 -20.93 17.66
C ALA A 134 5.69 -20.02 16.54
N LEU A 135 4.37 -19.83 16.48
CA LEU A 135 3.71 -18.92 15.55
C LEU A 135 4.21 -17.48 15.72
N LEU A 136 4.26 -17.00 16.97
CA LEU A 136 4.72 -15.64 17.29
C LEU A 136 6.20 -15.43 16.97
N ALA A 137 7.06 -16.43 17.23
CA ALA A 137 8.46 -16.40 16.87
C ALA A 137 8.70 -16.33 15.35
N GLY A 138 7.82 -16.98 14.58
CA GLY A 138 7.84 -16.98 13.10
C GLY A 138 7.08 -15.83 12.45
N LEU A 139 6.37 -15.00 13.24
CA LEU A 139 5.52 -13.92 12.71
C LEU A 139 6.30 -12.93 11.87
N ARG A 140 5.81 -12.64 10.67
CA ARG A 140 6.42 -11.68 9.75
C ARG A 140 5.37 -10.97 8.89
N VAL A 141 5.28 -9.66 9.06
CA VAL A 141 4.45 -8.76 8.22
C VAL A 141 5.40 -7.88 7.42
N HIS A 142 5.35 -7.98 6.09
CA HIS A 142 6.35 -7.37 5.21
C HIS A 142 5.68 -6.49 4.13
N PRO A 143 5.31 -5.23 4.46
CA PRO A 143 4.88 -4.28 3.45
C PRO A 143 6.07 -3.81 2.61
N VAL A 144 5.92 -3.83 1.29
CA VAL A 144 6.92 -3.38 0.31
C VAL A 144 6.41 -2.13 -0.38
N LEU A 145 7.10 -1.01 -0.20
CA LEU A 145 6.70 0.28 -0.76
C LEU A 145 7.02 0.36 -2.25
N THR A 146 6.08 0.84 -3.05
CA THR A 146 6.26 1.03 -4.50
C THR A 146 6.03 2.47 -4.93
N ALA A 147 6.66 2.87 -6.04
CA ALA A 147 6.70 4.25 -6.53
C ALA A 147 5.62 4.58 -7.57
N HIS A 148 4.45 3.98 -7.55
CA HIS A 148 3.44 4.23 -8.59
C HIS A 148 2.28 5.10 -8.07
N PRO A 149 2.47 6.43 -7.88
CA PRO A 149 1.37 7.30 -7.52
C PRO A 149 0.44 7.46 -8.73
N THR A 150 -0.86 7.29 -8.53
CA THR A 150 -1.90 7.70 -9.47
C THR A 150 -2.36 9.13 -9.19
N GLU A 151 -1.89 9.73 -8.11
CA GLU A 151 -2.13 11.11 -7.71
C GLU A 151 -0.82 11.88 -7.73
N ALA A 152 -0.73 12.93 -8.55
CA ALA A 152 0.44 13.81 -8.64
C ALA A 152 0.54 14.79 -7.45
N ARG A 153 0.34 14.29 -6.22
CA ARG A 153 0.41 15.15 -5.02
C ARG A 153 1.85 15.64 -4.80
N ARG A 154 2.03 16.94 -4.78
CA ARG A 154 3.33 17.54 -4.46
C ARG A 154 3.62 17.42 -2.96
N ARG A 155 4.89 17.24 -2.59
CA ARG A 155 5.32 17.22 -1.19
C ARG A 155 4.80 18.43 -0.40
N ALA A 156 4.84 19.63 -1.01
CA ALA A 156 4.32 20.85 -0.39
C ALA A 156 2.82 20.75 -0.04
N VAL A 157 2.01 20.08 -0.87
CA VAL A 157 0.58 19.84 -0.60
C VAL A 157 0.43 18.88 0.60
N THR A 158 1.21 17.80 0.64
CA THR A 158 1.18 16.83 1.75
C THR A 158 1.59 17.50 3.08
N GLU A 159 2.63 18.31 3.07
CA GLU A 159 3.08 19.06 4.24
C GLU A 159 2.05 20.10 4.73
N ALA A 160 1.39 20.83 3.81
CA ALA A 160 0.31 21.74 4.15
C ALA A 160 -0.88 20.99 4.79
N LEU A 161 -1.31 19.87 4.21
CA LEU A 161 -2.38 19.05 4.76
C LEU A 161 -2.04 18.50 6.15
N ARG A 162 -0.77 18.10 6.38
CA ARG A 162 -0.32 17.68 7.71
C ARG A 162 -0.42 18.80 8.73
N ARG A 163 0.00 20.03 8.38
CA ARG A 163 -0.15 21.21 9.27
C ARG A 163 -1.60 21.54 9.54
N ILE A 164 -2.47 21.49 8.51
CA ILE A 164 -3.92 21.65 8.67
C ILE A 164 -4.48 20.59 9.63
N GLY A 165 -4.07 19.33 9.48
CA GLY A 165 -4.46 18.24 10.39
C GLY A 165 -4.06 18.50 11.84
N GLY A 166 -2.83 18.98 12.07
CA GLY A 166 -2.36 19.38 13.42
C GLY A 166 -3.18 20.51 14.02
N LEU A 167 -3.58 21.49 13.21
CA LEU A 167 -4.46 22.60 13.66
C LEU A 167 -5.88 22.11 13.99
N LEU A 168 -6.42 21.15 13.22
CA LEU A 168 -7.70 20.52 13.56
C LEU A 168 -7.60 19.78 14.91
N ALA A 169 -6.49 19.07 15.16
CA ALA A 169 -6.25 18.41 16.44
C ALA A 169 -6.23 19.38 17.61
N THR A 170 -5.59 20.53 17.41
CA THR A 170 -5.59 21.60 18.42
C THR A 170 -6.99 22.12 18.70
N LEU A 171 -7.83 22.29 17.66
CA LEU A 171 -9.22 22.73 17.82
C LEU A 171 -10.11 21.73 18.57
N ASP A 172 -9.77 20.44 18.52
CA ASP A 172 -10.47 19.38 19.24
C ASP A 172 -10.14 19.33 20.74
N ASP A 173 -9.04 19.94 21.17
CA ASP A 173 -8.70 20.00 22.59
C ASP A 173 -9.64 20.98 23.31
N ALA A 174 -10.50 20.43 24.15
CA ALA A 174 -11.47 21.21 24.93
C ALA A 174 -10.80 22.21 25.91
N ARG A 175 -9.50 22.02 26.20
CA ARG A 175 -8.73 22.84 27.15
C ARG A 175 -8.22 24.16 26.56
N ILE A 176 -8.19 24.31 25.23
CA ILE A 176 -7.70 25.55 24.60
C ILE A 176 -8.60 26.73 24.88
N GLY A 177 -7.98 27.86 25.22
CA GLY A 177 -8.67 29.14 25.46
C GLY A 177 -9.15 29.82 24.18
N ALA A 178 -9.95 30.87 24.35
CA ALA A 178 -10.51 31.62 23.22
C ALA A 178 -9.42 32.27 22.34
N ALA A 179 -8.37 32.82 22.90
CA ALA A 179 -7.25 33.42 22.19
C ALA A 179 -6.50 32.40 21.33
N GLU A 180 -6.18 31.23 21.91
CA GLU A 180 -5.51 30.14 21.21
C GLU A 180 -6.39 29.56 20.08
N ARG A 181 -7.68 29.40 20.34
CA ARG A 181 -8.68 29.02 19.32
C ARG A 181 -8.76 30.01 18.17
N GLY A 182 -8.70 31.33 18.49
CA GLY A 182 -8.66 32.39 17.49
C GLY A 182 -7.42 32.32 16.61
N GLU A 183 -6.23 32.17 17.23
CA GLU A 183 -4.95 32.01 16.51
C GLU A 183 -4.90 30.74 15.67
N THR A 184 -5.39 29.62 16.18
CA THR A 184 -5.47 28.36 15.44
C THR A 184 -6.34 28.50 14.18
N ARG A 185 -7.49 29.20 14.28
CA ARG A 185 -8.33 29.48 13.11
C ARG A 185 -7.66 30.42 12.11
N ARG A 186 -6.90 31.44 12.59
CA ARG A 186 -6.12 32.31 11.71
C ARG A 186 -5.09 31.52 10.93
N ARG A 187 -4.32 30.67 11.60
CA ARG A 187 -3.32 29.79 10.97
C ARG A 187 -3.95 28.80 10.00
N LEU A 188 -5.12 28.27 10.33
CA LEU A 188 -5.85 27.36 9.46
C LEU A 188 -6.25 28.05 8.13
N ARG A 189 -6.67 29.33 8.18
CA ARG A 189 -6.93 30.12 6.97
C ARG A 189 -5.65 30.35 6.16
N GLU A 190 -4.55 30.68 6.80
CA GLU A 190 -3.25 30.88 6.18
C GLU A 190 -2.78 29.61 5.42
N GLU A 191 -2.90 28.43 6.03
CA GLU A 191 -2.53 27.17 5.40
C GLU A 191 -3.44 26.78 4.23
N ILE A 192 -4.74 27.08 4.31
CA ILE A 192 -5.69 26.83 3.22
C ILE A 192 -5.45 27.81 2.06
N ASP A 193 -5.12 29.08 2.34
CA ASP A 193 -4.71 30.04 1.30
C ASP A 193 -3.40 29.61 0.63
N LEU A 194 -2.41 29.15 1.40
CA LEU A 194 -1.18 28.59 0.85
C LEU A 194 -1.45 27.36 -0.03
N LEU A 195 -2.32 26.45 0.42
CA LEU A 195 -2.73 25.27 -0.35
C LEU A 195 -3.42 25.69 -1.67
N TRP A 196 -4.29 26.67 -1.64
CA TRP A 196 -4.93 27.25 -2.84
C TRP A 196 -3.90 27.85 -3.81
N ARG A 197 -2.89 28.55 -3.33
CA ARG A 197 -1.82 29.17 -4.16
C ARG A 197 -0.77 28.19 -4.61
N THR A 198 -0.69 27.01 -4.00
CA THR A 198 0.27 25.97 -4.39
C THR A 198 -0.13 25.35 -5.73
N SER A 199 0.78 25.32 -6.71
CA SER A 199 0.51 24.67 -8.00
C SER A 199 0.13 23.21 -7.82
N ALA A 200 -1.01 22.79 -8.38
CA ALA A 200 -1.47 21.41 -8.32
C ALA A 200 -0.69 20.46 -9.25
N LEU A 201 -0.13 20.97 -10.35
CA LEU A 201 0.59 20.19 -11.32
C LEU A 201 2.11 20.39 -11.20
N ARG A 202 2.87 19.34 -11.51
CA ARG A 202 4.33 19.40 -11.62
C ARG A 202 4.72 19.86 -13.01
N LEU A 203 5.64 20.83 -13.10
CA LEU A 203 6.17 21.31 -14.36
C LEU A 203 7.31 20.41 -14.89
N GLN A 204 8.03 19.73 -13.99
CA GLN A 204 9.15 18.84 -14.33
C GLN A 204 8.77 17.38 -14.09
N ALA A 205 9.31 16.48 -14.91
CA ALA A 205 9.20 15.05 -14.70
C ALA A 205 9.87 14.65 -13.37
N MET A 206 9.24 13.72 -12.68
CA MET A 206 9.75 13.19 -11.41
C MET A 206 10.92 12.25 -11.69
N ARG A 207 12.03 12.42 -10.99
CA ARG A 207 13.16 11.50 -11.06
C ARG A 207 13.02 10.42 -9.99
N PRO A 208 13.59 9.22 -10.16
CA PRO A 208 13.52 8.16 -9.18
C PRO A 208 13.95 8.58 -7.76
N LEU A 209 15.01 9.40 -7.64
CA LEU A 209 15.48 9.91 -6.34
C LEU A 209 14.51 10.90 -5.68
N ASP A 210 13.64 11.56 -6.43
CA ASP A 210 12.61 12.44 -5.86
C ASP A 210 11.49 11.58 -5.22
N GLU A 211 11.20 10.41 -5.80
CA GLU A 211 10.29 9.41 -5.21
C GLU A 211 10.88 8.84 -3.93
N VAL A 212 12.17 8.50 -3.93
CA VAL A 212 12.89 8.03 -2.72
C VAL A 212 12.75 9.05 -1.59
N ARG A 213 13.11 10.31 -1.83
CA ARG A 213 13.03 11.37 -0.81
C ARG A 213 11.61 11.61 -0.31
N THR A 214 10.60 11.39 -1.17
CA THR A 214 9.19 11.48 -0.76
C THR A 214 8.80 10.35 0.18
N ALA A 215 9.28 9.13 -0.10
CA ALA A 215 9.03 7.99 0.78
C ALA A 215 9.72 8.12 2.15
N MET A 216 10.91 8.74 2.20
CA MET A 216 11.62 8.96 3.46
C MET A 216 10.81 9.73 4.50
N ALA A 217 9.96 10.67 4.07
CA ALA A 217 9.08 11.40 5.00
C ALA A 217 8.13 10.48 5.78
N VAL A 218 7.68 9.37 5.18
CA VAL A 218 6.80 8.40 5.85
C VAL A 218 7.57 7.62 6.93
N PHE A 219 8.84 7.31 6.68
CA PHE A 219 9.69 6.67 7.69
C PHE A 219 9.97 7.61 8.86
N ASP A 220 10.44 8.83 8.58
CA ASP A 220 10.83 9.80 9.60
C ASP A 220 9.64 10.26 10.46
N ASP A 221 8.53 10.62 9.81
CA ASP A 221 7.38 11.22 10.48
C ASP A 221 6.51 10.18 11.21
N THR A 222 6.51 8.92 10.75
CA THR A 222 5.52 7.94 11.22
C THR A 222 6.13 6.60 11.59
N LEU A 223 6.70 5.83 10.64
CA LEU A 223 6.99 4.42 10.86
C LEU A 223 8.04 4.18 11.95
N PHE A 224 9.06 5.02 12.05
CA PHE A 224 10.12 4.88 13.04
C PHE A 224 9.61 4.88 14.49
N THR A 225 8.57 5.66 14.77
CA THR A 225 7.95 5.73 16.12
C THR A 225 6.74 4.81 16.27
N THR A 226 6.08 4.44 15.16
CA THR A 226 4.87 3.62 15.15
C THR A 226 5.16 2.15 15.43
N LEU A 227 6.23 1.58 14.83
CA LEU A 227 6.51 0.16 14.93
C LEU A 227 6.82 -0.31 16.35
N PRO A 228 7.65 0.39 17.16
CA PRO A 228 7.82 0.04 18.57
C PRO A 228 6.52 0.08 19.37
N ALA A 229 5.62 1.02 19.08
CA ALA A 229 4.32 1.09 19.74
C ALA A 229 3.41 -0.11 19.38
N LEU A 230 3.45 -0.57 18.13
CA LEU A 230 2.75 -1.79 17.70
C LEU A 230 3.28 -3.04 18.43
N TYR A 231 4.60 -3.19 18.52
CA TYR A 231 5.21 -4.30 19.26
C TYR A 231 4.88 -4.24 20.76
N ARG A 232 4.88 -3.05 21.34
CA ARG A 232 4.47 -2.84 22.73
C ARG A 232 3.02 -3.21 22.97
N SER A 233 2.12 -2.89 22.04
CA SER A 233 0.71 -3.29 22.12
C SER A 233 0.55 -4.81 22.12
N LEU A 234 1.27 -5.53 21.25
CA LEU A 234 1.29 -6.99 21.25
C LEU A 234 1.85 -7.54 22.57
N ASP A 235 2.97 -7.00 23.02
CA ASP A 235 3.63 -7.40 24.27
C ASP A 235 2.72 -7.19 25.51
N GLN A 236 1.96 -6.09 25.54
CA GLN A 236 0.95 -5.83 26.60
C GLN A 236 -0.14 -6.88 26.65
N VAL A 237 -0.63 -7.35 25.50
CA VAL A 237 -1.63 -8.41 25.44
C VAL A 237 -1.05 -9.76 25.89
N LEU A 238 0.23 -10.02 25.58
CA LEU A 238 0.89 -11.28 25.94
C LEU A 238 1.31 -11.34 27.42
N GLN A 239 1.88 -10.27 27.96
CA GLN A 239 2.51 -10.22 29.28
C GLN A 239 1.71 -9.43 30.35
N GLY A 240 0.70 -8.65 29.92
CA GLY A 240 -0.10 -7.85 30.85
C GLY A 240 0.75 -6.84 31.64
N LYS A 241 0.75 -6.93 32.97
CA LYS A 241 1.47 -6.00 33.86
C LYS A 241 3.00 -6.12 33.78
N GLU A 242 3.55 -7.18 33.24
CA GLU A 242 4.99 -7.38 33.09
C GLU A 242 5.52 -6.75 31.80
N SER A 243 4.67 -6.36 30.86
CA SER A 243 5.10 -5.61 29.68
C SER A 243 5.80 -4.31 30.07
N GLY A 244 6.98 -4.07 29.51
CA GLY A 244 7.83 -2.96 29.86
C GLY A 244 8.65 -3.14 31.17
N ARG A 245 8.59 -4.35 31.78
CA ARG A 245 9.36 -4.73 32.98
C ARG A 245 10.14 -6.03 32.79
N ALA A 246 9.77 -6.81 31.80
CA ALA A 246 10.45 -8.04 31.40
C ALA A 246 10.81 -8.00 29.91
N ALA A 247 11.67 -8.91 29.48
CA ALA A 247 11.99 -9.07 28.07
C ALA A 247 10.74 -9.38 27.25
N PRO A 248 10.56 -8.78 26.06
CA PRO A 248 9.38 -8.99 25.25
C PRO A 248 9.28 -10.44 24.77
N VAL A 249 8.07 -10.96 24.67
CA VAL A 249 7.79 -12.33 24.17
C VAL A 249 7.88 -12.40 22.66
N ALA A 250 7.39 -11.38 21.96
CA ALA A 250 7.44 -11.34 20.52
C ALA A 250 8.66 -10.53 20.01
N PRO A 251 9.35 -11.03 18.96
CA PRO A 251 10.42 -10.28 18.32
C PRO A 251 9.85 -9.10 17.53
N ALA A 252 10.71 -8.25 16.98
CA ALA A 252 10.34 -7.30 15.93
C ALA A 252 9.89 -8.09 14.70
N PHE A 253 8.58 -8.10 14.41
CA PHE A 253 7.98 -8.96 13.37
C PHE A 253 7.66 -8.23 12.07
N VAL A 254 7.72 -6.90 12.03
CA VAL A 254 7.56 -6.15 10.80
C VAL A 254 8.90 -6.03 10.09
N ARG A 255 8.89 -6.29 8.80
CA ARG A 255 9.99 -6.01 7.87
C ARG A 255 9.49 -5.00 6.84
N LEU A 256 10.35 -4.14 6.39
CA LEU A 256 10.00 -3.14 5.38
C LEU A 256 10.80 -3.39 4.12
N GLY A 257 10.11 -3.50 2.99
CA GLY A 257 10.72 -3.58 1.67
C GLY A 257 10.49 -2.30 0.87
N SER A 258 11.29 -2.07 -0.15
CA SER A 258 11.11 -0.95 -1.07
C SER A 258 11.54 -1.31 -2.48
N TRP A 259 10.66 -1.01 -3.45
CA TRP A 259 10.98 -1.03 -4.88
C TRP A 259 11.38 0.36 -5.40
N ILE A 260 11.21 1.39 -4.57
CA ILE A 260 11.49 2.78 -4.94
C ILE A 260 12.99 2.95 -5.12
N GLY A 261 13.44 3.25 -6.34
CA GLY A 261 14.84 3.33 -6.70
C GLY A 261 15.52 1.99 -7.03
N ALA A 262 14.74 0.86 -7.07
CA ALA A 262 15.28 -0.47 -7.35
C ALA A 262 14.48 -1.27 -8.42
N ASP A 263 13.24 -0.89 -8.72
CA ASP A 263 12.40 -1.52 -9.76
C ASP A 263 12.77 -1.02 -11.15
N ARG A 264 13.42 -1.87 -11.92
CA ARG A 264 13.88 -1.59 -13.31
C ARG A 264 12.94 -2.09 -14.37
N ASP A 265 12.00 -2.97 -14.03
CA ASP A 265 11.11 -3.54 -15.02
C ASP A 265 10.34 -2.44 -15.77
N GLY A 266 10.83 -2.17 -17.00
CA GLY A 266 10.31 -1.12 -17.85
C GLY A 266 10.47 0.31 -17.31
N ASN A 267 11.42 0.58 -16.42
CA ASN A 267 11.80 1.92 -16.01
C ASN A 267 13.30 2.18 -16.32
N PRO A 268 13.65 2.76 -17.48
CA PRO A 268 15.03 2.99 -17.87
C PRO A 268 15.75 4.05 -17.00
N PHE A 269 15.02 4.80 -16.18
CA PHE A 269 15.58 5.83 -15.31
C PHE A 269 16.05 5.27 -13.96
N VAL A 270 15.71 4.04 -13.61
CA VAL A 270 16.25 3.35 -12.44
C VAL A 270 17.51 2.61 -12.84
N THR A 271 18.65 3.21 -12.59
CA THR A 271 19.99 2.70 -12.90
C THR A 271 20.68 2.14 -11.66
N ALA A 272 21.81 1.44 -11.86
CA ALA A 272 22.70 0.98 -10.79
C ALA A 272 23.08 2.13 -9.84
N GLN A 273 23.46 3.29 -10.41
CA GLN A 273 23.76 4.50 -9.65
C GLN A 273 22.57 4.98 -8.80
N VAL A 274 21.36 4.97 -9.36
CA VAL A 274 20.13 5.35 -8.61
C VAL A 274 19.91 4.40 -7.45
N THR A 275 20.14 3.09 -7.62
CA THR A 275 19.97 2.11 -6.55
C THR A 275 21.01 2.29 -5.43
N SER A 276 22.28 2.50 -5.78
CA SER A 276 23.33 2.78 -4.80
C SER A 276 23.04 4.06 -4.02
N GLU A 277 22.64 5.14 -4.71
CA GLU A 277 22.28 6.40 -4.05
C GLU A 277 21.01 6.25 -3.18
N THR A 278 20.05 5.42 -3.59
CA THR A 278 18.86 5.10 -2.78
C THR A 278 19.26 4.40 -1.48
N ALA A 279 20.13 3.39 -1.54
CA ALA A 279 20.64 2.69 -0.36
C ALA A 279 21.36 3.67 0.59
N ARG A 280 22.17 4.57 0.05
CA ARG A 280 22.87 5.61 0.83
C ARG A 280 21.90 6.58 1.53
N ILE A 281 20.85 7.03 0.83
CA ILE A 281 19.81 7.90 1.41
C ILE A 281 19.09 7.17 2.53
N GLN A 282 18.69 5.90 2.33
CA GLN A 282 18.01 5.11 3.33
C GLN A 282 18.88 4.87 4.58
N ALA A 283 20.17 4.55 4.37
CA ALA A 283 21.12 4.36 5.48
C ALA A 283 21.32 5.64 6.29
N ASP A 284 21.45 6.80 5.64
CA ASP A 284 21.57 8.10 6.32
C ASP A 284 20.34 8.38 7.21
N HIS A 285 19.12 8.13 6.71
CA HIS A 285 17.90 8.29 7.49
C HIS A 285 17.83 7.33 8.67
N ALA A 286 18.15 6.03 8.48
CA ALA A 286 18.16 5.02 9.54
C ALA A 286 19.15 5.39 10.66
N LEU A 287 20.41 5.63 10.30
CA LEU A 287 21.48 5.93 11.26
C LEU A 287 21.20 7.22 12.02
N ARG A 288 20.73 8.27 11.35
CA ARG A 288 20.34 9.53 12.00
C ARG A 288 19.18 9.35 12.97
N ALA A 289 18.17 8.56 12.60
CA ALA A 289 17.03 8.30 13.47
C ALA A 289 17.42 7.48 14.71
N LEU A 290 18.28 6.46 14.54
CA LEU A 290 18.82 5.66 15.65
C LEU A 290 19.74 6.51 16.55
N GLU A 291 20.63 7.34 15.97
CA GLU A 291 21.48 8.30 16.72
C GLU A 291 20.64 9.24 17.58
N ASN A 292 19.59 9.84 16.99
CA ASN A 292 18.70 10.75 17.71
C ASN A 292 17.95 10.04 18.85
N ALA A 293 17.48 8.81 18.63
CA ALA A 293 16.80 8.02 19.64
C ALA A 293 17.75 7.63 20.78
N ALA A 294 18.95 7.12 20.47
CA ALA A 294 19.97 6.78 21.46
C ALA A 294 20.38 8.00 22.28
N THR A 295 20.59 9.16 21.63
CA THR A 295 20.93 10.43 22.31
C THR A 295 19.79 10.89 23.22
N ARG A 296 18.53 10.84 22.75
CA ARG A 296 17.37 11.25 23.56
C ARG A 296 17.21 10.37 24.79
N ILE A 297 17.30 9.06 24.63
CA ILE A 297 17.19 8.09 25.72
C ILE A 297 18.38 8.24 26.67
N GLY A 298 19.62 8.35 26.15
CA GLY A 298 20.81 8.53 26.93
C GLY A 298 20.75 9.78 27.82
N ARG A 299 20.26 10.91 27.29
CA ARG A 299 20.08 12.13 28.10
C ARG A 299 19.08 11.96 29.25
N ALA A 300 18.08 11.08 29.09
CA ALA A 300 17.07 10.81 30.10
C ALA A 300 17.51 9.70 31.10
N LEU A 301 18.52 8.91 30.75
CA LEU A 301 18.98 7.75 31.54
C LEU A 301 19.91 8.17 32.66
N THR A 302 19.36 8.84 33.67
CA THR A 302 20.08 9.35 34.83
C THR A 302 20.08 8.35 36.01
N VAL A 303 20.22 7.06 35.70
CA VAL A 303 20.25 6.00 36.70
C VAL A 303 21.63 6.00 37.39
N HIS A 304 21.62 6.24 38.70
CA HIS A 304 22.82 6.18 39.54
C HIS A 304 23.26 4.73 39.72
N ALA A 305 24.54 4.46 39.54
CA ALA A 305 25.14 3.16 39.82
C ALA A 305 25.59 3.10 41.30
N GLU A 306 24.80 2.45 42.14
CA GLU A 306 25.13 2.24 43.56
C GLU A 306 26.16 1.12 43.77
N GLN A 307 26.24 0.20 42.80
CA GLN A 307 27.16 -0.94 42.83
C GLN A 307 28.16 -0.90 41.67
N PRO A 308 29.31 -1.53 41.79
CA PRO A 308 30.23 -1.68 40.67
C PRO A 308 29.53 -2.34 39.46
N ALA A 309 29.86 -1.87 38.28
CA ALA A 309 29.34 -2.44 37.04
C ALA A 309 29.62 -3.95 36.95
N GLY A 310 28.69 -4.71 36.39
CA GLY A 310 28.90 -6.14 36.13
C GLY A 310 30.13 -6.38 35.26
N ALA A 311 30.75 -7.56 35.39
CA ALA A 311 32.03 -7.84 34.77
C ALA A 311 32.04 -7.65 33.24
N GLU A 312 30.95 -7.97 32.57
CA GLU A 312 30.80 -7.82 31.08
C GLU A 312 30.71 -6.35 30.71
N PHE A 313 29.82 -5.58 31.35
CA PHE A 313 29.63 -4.16 31.09
C PHE A 313 30.89 -3.34 31.52
N GLY A 314 31.53 -3.70 32.64
CA GLY A 314 32.79 -3.10 33.06
C GLY A 314 33.93 -3.30 32.04
N ARG A 315 34.05 -4.49 31.46
CA ARG A 315 34.97 -4.74 30.33
C ARG A 315 34.66 -3.90 29.11
N ALA A 316 33.39 -3.76 28.75
CA ALA A 316 32.97 -2.95 27.61
C ALA A 316 33.31 -1.46 27.82
N LEU A 317 33.04 -0.91 28.99
CA LEU A 317 33.43 0.46 29.34
C LEU A 317 34.98 0.65 29.33
N THR A 318 35.74 -0.31 29.85
CA THR A 318 37.20 -0.27 29.82
C THR A 318 37.73 -0.32 28.39
N ALA A 319 37.20 -1.19 27.55
CA ALA A 319 37.59 -1.28 26.15
C ALA A 319 37.23 0.00 25.38
N ALA A 320 36.03 0.55 25.59
CA ALA A 320 35.62 1.82 24.97
C ALA A 320 36.56 2.98 25.40
N ARG A 321 36.94 3.03 26.67
CA ARG A 321 37.89 4.05 27.20
C ARG A 321 39.29 3.87 26.65
N ALA A 322 39.75 2.63 26.49
CA ALA A 322 41.07 2.36 25.91
C ALA A 322 41.11 2.73 24.40
N ALA A 323 40.05 2.45 23.66
CA ALA A 323 39.96 2.77 22.23
C ALA A 323 39.72 4.27 21.94
N HIS A 324 38.94 4.95 22.79
CA HIS A 324 38.51 6.34 22.60
C HIS A 324 38.60 7.14 23.89
N PRO A 325 39.87 7.36 24.42
CA PRO A 325 40.08 7.91 25.76
C PRO A 325 39.54 9.32 25.96
N GLU A 326 39.67 10.21 24.98
CA GLU A 326 39.18 11.60 25.06
C GLU A 326 37.65 11.64 25.14
N LEU A 327 36.96 10.94 24.22
CA LEU A 327 35.51 10.88 24.18
C LEU A 327 34.92 10.25 25.46
N MET A 328 35.45 9.12 25.89
CA MET A 328 34.92 8.43 27.06
C MET A 328 35.23 9.17 28.37
N THR A 329 36.39 9.84 28.46
CA THR A 329 36.71 10.69 29.63
C THR A 329 35.73 11.87 29.71
N ASP A 330 35.47 12.59 28.59
CA ASP A 330 34.50 13.69 28.56
C ASP A 330 33.07 13.23 28.97
N LEU A 331 32.64 12.07 28.50
CA LEU A 331 31.30 11.51 28.82
C LEU A 331 31.23 11.10 30.33
N MET A 332 32.24 10.49 30.84
CA MET A 332 32.29 10.05 32.26
C MET A 332 32.46 11.22 33.23
N ASP A 333 33.26 12.22 32.89
CA ASP A 333 33.47 13.41 33.71
C ASP A 333 32.20 14.28 33.83
N ARG A 334 31.40 14.31 32.77
CA ARG A 334 30.09 15.01 32.79
C ARG A 334 29.04 14.29 33.64
N SER A 335 29.15 12.98 33.85
CA SER A 335 28.18 12.16 34.56
C SER A 335 28.89 11.03 35.32
N PRO A 336 29.70 11.33 36.36
CA PRO A 336 30.62 10.36 36.98
C PRO A 336 29.96 9.13 37.61
N GLN A 337 28.69 9.25 37.99
CA GLN A 337 27.92 8.18 38.64
C GLN A 337 26.83 7.59 37.74
N GLU A 338 26.83 7.91 36.44
CA GLU A 338 25.82 7.49 35.45
C GLU A 338 26.48 6.74 34.27
N PRO A 339 27.12 5.59 34.50
CA PRO A 339 27.87 4.87 33.44
C PRO A 339 26.97 4.37 32.32
N TYR A 340 25.71 4.08 32.61
CA TYR A 340 24.70 3.64 31.63
C TYR A 340 24.37 4.73 30.60
N ARG A 341 24.26 5.98 31.07
CA ARG A 341 24.12 7.17 30.27
C ARG A 341 25.32 7.40 29.37
N ALA A 342 26.51 7.38 29.95
CA ALA A 342 27.76 7.57 29.21
C ALA A 342 27.91 6.52 28.10
N PHE A 343 27.62 5.26 28.40
CA PHE A 343 27.67 4.17 27.42
C PHE A 343 26.66 4.37 26.27
N LEU A 344 25.40 4.72 26.56
CA LEU A 344 24.41 4.93 25.52
C LEU A 344 24.68 6.17 24.65
N ILE A 345 25.27 7.24 25.23
CA ILE A 345 25.73 8.40 24.43
C ILE A 345 26.95 8.03 23.59
N PHE A 346 27.84 7.16 24.09
CA PHE A 346 28.94 6.60 23.30
C PHE A 346 28.41 5.79 22.08
N THR A 347 27.39 4.94 22.28
CA THR A 347 26.78 4.23 21.15
C THR A 347 26.16 5.18 20.11
N ALA A 348 25.59 6.30 20.54
CA ALA A 348 25.11 7.35 19.64
C ALA A 348 26.24 7.99 18.81
N ALA A 349 27.40 8.23 19.45
CA ALA A 349 28.60 8.73 18.77
C ALA A 349 29.12 7.72 17.73
N ARG A 350 29.07 6.42 18.02
CA ARG A 350 29.41 5.34 17.09
C ARG A 350 28.47 5.30 15.89
N LEU A 351 27.17 5.46 16.11
CA LEU A 351 26.18 5.55 15.00
C LEU A 351 26.46 6.74 14.09
N ARG A 352 26.83 7.89 14.66
CA ARG A 352 27.26 9.07 13.90
C ARG A 352 28.50 8.78 13.07
N ALA A 353 29.51 8.18 13.66
CA ALA A 353 30.74 7.78 12.99
C ALA A 353 30.47 6.81 11.85
N THR A 354 29.56 5.85 12.04
CA THR A 354 29.12 4.92 11.00
C THR A 354 28.49 5.67 9.82
N ARG A 355 27.61 6.65 10.09
CA ARG A 355 26.99 7.47 9.06
C ARG A 355 28.02 8.33 8.30
N ASP A 356 28.96 8.91 9.03
CA ASP A 356 29.96 9.85 8.50
C ASP A 356 31.17 9.14 7.88
N GLY A 357 31.25 7.79 7.99
CA GLY A 357 32.34 6.97 7.43
C GLY A 357 33.64 6.99 8.23
N ASP A 358 33.61 7.35 9.50
CA ASP A 358 34.78 7.31 10.39
C ASP A 358 35.04 5.88 10.89
N ALA A 359 35.83 5.13 10.16
CA ALA A 359 36.16 3.74 10.43
C ALA A 359 36.78 3.50 11.82
N GLY A 360 37.36 4.53 12.45
CA GLY A 360 37.99 4.42 13.77
C GLY A 360 36.99 4.22 14.91
N LEU A 361 35.74 4.72 14.74
CA LEU A 361 34.69 4.68 15.77
C LEU A 361 33.43 3.97 15.29
N ALA A 362 33.24 3.79 13.99
CA ALA A 362 32.06 3.22 13.37
C ALA A 362 31.69 1.82 13.89
N TYR A 363 30.42 1.47 13.80
CA TYR A 363 29.95 0.07 13.88
C TYR A 363 30.25 -0.67 12.59
N HIS A 364 30.62 -1.94 12.69
CA HIS A 364 30.76 -2.83 11.53
C HIS A 364 29.40 -3.25 10.95
N GLY A 365 28.32 -3.15 11.74
CA GLY A 365 26.98 -3.48 11.31
C GLY A 365 25.95 -3.39 12.44
N PRO A 366 24.64 -3.55 12.11
CA PRO A 366 23.58 -3.40 13.10
C PRO A 366 23.62 -4.44 14.22
N ALA A 367 24.18 -5.63 13.97
CA ALA A 367 24.30 -6.68 14.99
C ALA A 367 25.18 -6.25 16.18
N GLU A 368 26.28 -5.54 15.94
CA GLU A 368 27.15 -5.01 16.98
C GLU A 368 26.42 -3.96 17.82
N PHE A 369 25.70 -3.03 17.19
CA PHE A 369 24.89 -2.04 17.89
C PHE A 369 23.79 -2.69 18.76
N ILE A 370 23.06 -3.69 18.20
CA ILE A 370 22.05 -4.45 18.95
C ILE A 370 22.69 -5.17 20.15
N SER A 371 23.90 -5.71 20.00
CA SER A 371 24.64 -6.35 21.09
C SER A 371 24.95 -5.37 22.23
N ASP A 372 25.39 -4.15 21.91
CA ASP A 372 25.63 -3.09 22.89
C ASP A 372 24.36 -2.71 23.66
N LEU A 373 23.22 -2.58 22.93
CA LEU A 373 21.93 -2.31 23.56
C LEU A 373 21.48 -3.45 24.49
N ARG A 374 21.66 -4.69 24.07
CA ARG A 374 21.33 -5.87 24.89
C ARG A 374 22.21 -6.01 26.11
N LEU A 375 23.49 -5.67 25.97
CA LEU A 375 24.41 -5.57 27.13
C LEU A 375 23.88 -4.53 28.13
N LEU A 376 23.57 -3.34 27.69
CA LEU A 376 23.03 -2.28 28.57
C LEU A 376 21.70 -2.69 29.21
N GLN A 377 20.80 -3.41 28.49
CA GLN A 377 19.56 -3.93 29.08
C GLN A 377 19.82 -4.92 30.22
N ARG A 378 20.76 -5.87 30.04
CA ARG A 378 21.11 -6.86 31.07
C ARG A 378 21.68 -6.16 32.32
N GLU A 379 22.52 -5.18 32.11
CA GLU A 379 23.14 -4.43 33.24
C GLU A 379 22.10 -3.61 34.01
N LEU A 380 21.22 -2.88 33.33
CA LEU A 380 20.11 -2.15 33.94
C LEU A 380 19.16 -3.09 34.70
N GLN A 381 18.90 -4.27 34.18
CA GLN A 381 18.10 -5.29 34.85
C GLN A 381 18.78 -5.78 36.12
N ALA A 382 20.08 -6.05 36.06
CA ALA A 382 20.88 -6.47 37.20
C ALA A 382 20.94 -5.38 38.30
N ALA A 383 20.96 -4.11 37.90
CA ALA A 383 20.86 -2.95 38.78
C ALA A 383 19.45 -2.68 39.32
N GLY A 384 18.45 -3.52 39.03
CA GLY A 384 17.04 -3.34 39.42
C GLY A 384 16.28 -2.29 38.63
N ALA A 385 16.88 -1.65 37.61
CA ALA A 385 16.27 -0.63 36.76
C ALA A 385 15.51 -1.25 35.60
N VAL A 386 14.62 -2.20 35.88
CA VAL A 386 13.91 -3.02 34.86
C VAL A 386 13.04 -2.19 33.93
N ARG A 387 12.45 -1.08 34.41
CA ARG A 387 11.62 -0.21 33.55
C ARG A 387 12.46 0.57 32.56
N GLN A 388 13.68 0.95 32.93
CA GLN A 388 14.65 1.59 32.04
C GLN A 388 15.17 0.58 31.00
N ALA A 389 15.42 -0.66 31.41
CA ALA A 389 15.84 -1.73 30.51
C ALA A 389 14.80 -2.05 29.45
N TYR A 390 13.52 -2.21 29.85
CA TYR A 390 12.45 -2.68 28.95
C TYR A 390 11.42 -1.61 28.55
N GLY A 391 11.66 -0.35 28.89
CA GLY A 391 10.89 0.82 28.45
C GLY A 391 11.35 1.36 27.08
N GLU A 392 11.82 2.62 27.09
CA GLU A 392 12.30 3.33 25.88
C GLU A 392 13.54 2.67 25.26
N LEU A 393 14.43 2.09 26.07
CA LEU A 393 15.57 1.34 25.54
C LEU A 393 15.12 0.12 24.72
N GLN A 394 14.06 -0.57 25.15
CA GLN A 394 13.47 -1.66 24.35
C GLN A 394 12.89 -1.15 23.03
N HIS A 395 12.31 0.06 23.01
CA HIS A 395 11.85 0.66 21.74
C HIS A 395 13.03 0.87 20.78
N LEU A 396 14.18 1.33 21.27
CA LEU A 396 15.39 1.48 20.46
C LEU A 396 15.92 0.12 19.96
N CYS A 397 15.87 -0.94 20.79
CA CYS A 397 16.21 -2.30 20.35
C CYS A 397 15.31 -2.75 19.19
N TRP A 398 14.00 -2.57 19.32
CA TRP A 398 13.06 -2.91 18.24
C TRP A 398 13.28 -2.07 16.99
N GLN A 399 13.64 -0.78 17.13
CA GLN A 399 13.99 0.06 15.99
C GLN A 399 15.23 -0.47 15.27
N ALA A 400 16.29 -0.81 16.02
CA ALA A 400 17.51 -1.38 15.46
C ALA A 400 17.25 -2.74 14.76
N GLU A 401 16.42 -3.60 15.34
CA GLU A 401 16.05 -4.90 14.79
C GLU A 401 15.17 -4.79 13.53
N THR A 402 14.32 -3.76 13.46
CA THR A 402 13.39 -3.55 12.34
C THR A 402 14.06 -2.87 11.15
N PHE A 403 14.79 -1.79 11.41
CA PHE A 403 15.32 -0.90 10.37
C PHE A 403 16.78 -1.21 10.01
N GLY A 404 17.51 -1.94 10.88
CA GLY A 404 18.96 -2.13 10.70
C GLY A 404 19.66 -0.79 10.47
N PHE A 405 20.69 -0.81 9.63
CA PHE A 405 21.35 0.39 9.12
C PHE A 405 20.92 0.74 7.69
N HIS A 406 19.96 -0.01 7.14
CA HIS A 406 19.50 0.09 5.76
C HIS A 406 18.06 0.63 5.62
N LEU A 407 17.32 0.86 6.69
CA LEU A 407 15.95 1.36 6.79
C LEU A 407 14.87 0.43 6.19
N ALA A 408 15.00 0.05 4.93
CA ALA A 408 14.12 -0.88 4.22
C ALA A 408 14.94 -1.73 3.25
N GLU A 409 14.58 -3.00 3.11
CA GLU A 409 15.22 -3.93 2.19
C GLU A 409 14.92 -3.48 0.74
N LEU A 410 15.94 -3.09 -0.02
CA LEU A 410 15.79 -2.78 -1.44
C LEU A 410 15.61 -4.07 -2.24
N GLU A 411 14.59 -4.10 -3.08
CA GLU A 411 14.28 -5.24 -3.91
C GLU A 411 14.43 -4.86 -5.38
N VAL A 412 15.46 -5.40 -6.02
CA VAL A 412 15.69 -5.21 -7.45
C VAL A 412 14.72 -6.07 -8.22
N ARG A 413 14.08 -5.49 -9.26
CA ARG A 413 13.23 -6.24 -10.19
C ARG A 413 13.61 -5.96 -11.63
N GLN A 414 13.69 -7.03 -12.44
CA GLN A 414 13.94 -6.95 -13.86
C GLN A 414 13.22 -8.07 -14.62
N HIS A 415 12.97 -7.86 -15.90
CA HIS A 415 12.29 -8.79 -16.79
C HIS A 415 13.23 -9.92 -17.26
N SER A 416 12.76 -11.20 -17.27
CA SER A 416 13.53 -12.37 -17.69
C SER A 416 14.17 -12.21 -19.08
N ALA A 417 13.45 -11.69 -20.06
CA ALA A 417 13.96 -11.46 -21.41
C ALA A 417 15.19 -10.53 -21.46
N VAL A 418 15.36 -9.64 -20.47
CA VAL A 418 16.54 -8.76 -20.38
C VAL A 418 17.77 -9.58 -19.99
N HIS A 419 17.60 -10.52 -19.07
CA HIS A 419 18.69 -11.44 -18.67
C HIS A 419 19.08 -12.39 -19.81
N ASP A 420 18.10 -12.95 -20.52
CA ASP A 420 18.33 -13.81 -21.67
C ASP A 420 19.15 -13.07 -22.76
N ALA A 421 18.75 -11.82 -23.08
CA ALA A 421 19.46 -11.01 -24.05
C ALA A 421 20.90 -10.68 -23.60
N ALA A 422 21.09 -10.36 -22.31
CA ALA A 422 22.40 -10.06 -21.75
C ALA A 422 23.34 -11.28 -21.81
N LEU A 423 22.87 -12.45 -21.38
CA LEU A 423 23.65 -13.69 -21.46
C LEU A 423 23.97 -14.11 -22.88
N ALA A 424 23.01 -13.99 -23.80
CA ALA A 424 23.25 -14.30 -25.21
C ALA A 424 24.39 -13.45 -25.79
N GLN A 425 24.44 -12.15 -25.49
CA GLN A 425 25.55 -11.25 -25.92
C GLN A 425 26.88 -11.67 -25.30
N LEU A 426 26.93 -11.91 -24.00
CA LEU A 426 28.16 -12.24 -23.28
C LEU A 426 28.72 -13.61 -23.72
N ARG A 427 27.86 -14.61 -23.90
CA ARG A 427 28.26 -15.94 -24.40
C ARG A 427 28.73 -15.93 -25.84
N ALA A 428 28.21 -15.00 -26.67
CA ALA A 428 28.65 -14.80 -28.04
C ALA A 428 30.00 -14.03 -28.13
N GLY A 429 30.54 -13.56 -27.01
CA GLY A 429 31.75 -12.73 -26.99
C GLY A 429 31.55 -11.35 -27.67
N ALA A 430 30.29 -10.90 -27.82
CA ALA A 430 29.97 -9.61 -28.39
C ALA A 430 30.18 -8.49 -27.37
N ASP A 431 30.49 -7.27 -27.84
CA ASP A 431 30.58 -6.11 -26.98
C ASP A 431 29.22 -5.89 -26.26
N PRO A 432 29.19 -5.77 -24.93
CA PRO A 432 27.95 -5.61 -24.19
C PRO A 432 27.21 -4.34 -24.63
N SER A 433 25.90 -4.47 -24.87
CA SER A 433 25.02 -3.31 -25.10
C SER A 433 24.95 -2.43 -23.86
N ALA A 434 24.38 -1.22 -23.99
CA ALA A 434 24.14 -0.34 -22.84
C ALA A 434 23.26 -1.04 -21.80
N GLN A 435 22.27 -1.81 -22.25
CA GLN A 435 21.36 -2.56 -21.36
C GLN A 435 22.09 -3.70 -20.64
N THR A 436 22.95 -4.46 -21.34
CA THR A 436 23.76 -5.53 -20.74
C THR A 436 24.74 -4.99 -19.71
N ARG A 437 25.43 -3.86 -20.02
CA ARG A 437 26.28 -3.17 -19.05
C ARG A 437 25.51 -2.72 -17.81
N GLU A 438 24.28 -2.22 -17.98
CA GLU A 438 23.44 -1.81 -16.86
C GLU A 438 23.01 -2.98 -15.97
N VAL A 439 22.72 -4.14 -16.55
CA VAL A 439 22.42 -5.36 -15.78
C VAL A 439 23.63 -5.77 -14.92
N LEU A 440 24.82 -5.84 -15.52
CA LEU A 440 26.05 -6.16 -14.77
C LEU A 440 26.36 -5.11 -13.71
N ALA A 441 26.29 -3.81 -14.03
CA ALA A 441 26.48 -2.74 -13.06
C ALA A 441 25.49 -2.81 -11.89
N THR A 442 24.25 -3.24 -12.13
CA THR A 442 23.24 -3.41 -11.10
C THR A 442 23.62 -4.51 -10.12
N LEU A 443 24.04 -5.68 -10.60
CA LEU A 443 24.46 -6.79 -9.76
C LEU A 443 25.73 -6.47 -8.98
N ALA A 444 26.68 -5.74 -9.59
CA ALA A 444 27.86 -5.23 -8.90
C ALA A 444 27.48 -4.21 -7.79
N ALA A 445 26.54 -3.30 -8.08
CA ALA A 445 26.03 -2.35 -7.09
C ALA A 445 25.33 -3.04 -5.91
N MET A 446 24.61 -4.16 -6.14
CA MET A 446 24.03 -4.95 -5.06
C MET A 446 25.10 -5.50 -4.12
N ALA A 447 26.22 -6.02 -4.66
CA ALA A 447 27.35 -6.47 -3.82
C ALA A 447 27.93 -5.31 -3.00
N GLU A 448 28.14 -4.15 -3.61
CA GLU A 448 28.65 -2.95 -2.91
C GLU A 448 27.71 -2.46 -1.81
N ILE A 449 26.40 -2.49 -2.05
CA ILE A 449 25.38 -2.14 -1.04
C ILE A 449 25.42 -3.12 0.12
N GLN A 450 25.59 -4.42 -0.16
CA GLN A 450 25.69 -5.45 0.88
C GLN A 450 26.95 -5.28 1.74
N ASP A 451 28.10 -4.99 1.11
CA ASP A 451 29.34 -4.71 1.82
C ASP A 451 29.22 -3.47 2.74
N ALA A 452 28.52 -2.43 2.27
CA ALA A 452 28.39 -1.17 3.00
C ALA A 452 27.30 -1.18 4.09
N HIS A 453 26.18 -1.87 3.85
CA HIS A 453 24.98 -1.77 4.70
C HIS A 453 24.46 -3.11 5.22
N GLY A 454 25.13 -4.21 4.89
CA GLY A 454 24.77 -5.58 5.27
C GLY A 454 23.90 -6.27 4.19
N GLU A 455 23.92 -7.62 4.21
CA GLU A 455 23.23 -8.48 3.26
C GLU A 455 21.76 -8.10 3.07
N GLN A 456 21.06 -7.80 4.18
CA GLN A 456 19.62 -7.50 4.14
C GLN A 456 19.28 -6.21 3.39
N ALA A 457 20.24 -5.33 3.17
CA ALA A 457 19.99 -4.05 2.51
C ALA A 457 19.51 -4.21 1.06
N CYS A 458 20.07 -5.21 0.33
CA CYS A 458 19.74 -5.40 -1.09
C CYS A 458 20.05 -6.84 -1.54
N ARG A 459 19.32 -7.84 -1.04
CA ARG A 459 19.54 -9.25 -1.42
C ARG A 459 18.45 -9.82 -2.32
N ARG A 460 17.25 -9.22 -2.36
CA ARG A 460 16.15 -9.73 -3.17
C ARG A 460 16.24 -9.28 -4.60
N TYR A 461 16.13 -10.26 -5.50
CA TYR A 461 16.10 -10.04 -6.94
C TYR A 461 14.85 -10.69 -7.54
N VAL A 462 13.85 -9.90 -7.91
CA VAL A 462 12.58 -10.37 -8.47
C VAL A 462 12.70 -10.48 -9.99
N VAL A 463 12.41 -11.66 -10.53
CA VAL A 463 12.43 -11.93 -11.97
C VAL A 463 11.01 -11.90 -12.51
N SER A 464 10.64 -10.81 -13.22
CA SER A 464 9.33 -10.71 -13.88
C SER A 464 9.21 -11.69 -15.04
N PHE A 465 8.02 -12.24 -15.25
CA PHE A 465 7.72 -13.23 -16.29
C PHE A 465 8.66 -14.46 -16.21
N THR A 466 8.79 -15.03 -15.02
CA THR A 466 9.52 -16.30 -14.84
C THR A 466 8.72 -17.44 -15.45
N ARG A 467 9.35 -18.14 -16.41
CA ARG A 467 8.74 -19.27 -17.15
C ARG A 467 9.41 -20.60 -16.85
N SER A 468 10.67 -20.57 -16.41
CA SER A 468 11.49 -21.75 -16.16
C SER A 468 12.57 -21.47 -15.10
N ALA A 469 13.19 -22.52 -14.58
CA ALA A 469 14.36 -22.42 -13.71
C ALA A 469 15.58 -21.76 -14.40
N ALA A 470 15.64 -21.78 -15.74
CA ALA A 470 16.71 -21.12 -16.48
C ALA A 470 16.69 -19.60 -16.29
N ASP A 471 15.51 -18.99 -16.14
CA ASP A 471 15.38 -17.54 -15.87
C ASP A 471 16.02 -17.17 -14.51
N ILE A 472 16.01 -18.08 -13.54
CA ILE A 472 16.64 -17.93 -12.22
C ILE A 472 18.15 -18.17 -12.31
N ALA A 473 18.56 -19.23 -13.00
CA ALA A 473 19.98 -19.54 -13.24
C ALA A 473 20.70 -18.39 -13.95
N ALA A 474 20.02 -17.73 -14.90
CA ALA A 474 20.54 -16.58 -15.62
C ALA A 474 20.98 -15.44 -14.69
N VAL A 475 20.21 -15.16 -13.63
CA VAL A 475 20.57 -14.10 -12.67
C VAL A 475 21.82 -14.47 -11.88
N HIS A 476 21.96 -15.73 -11.45
CA HIS A 476 23.15 -16.19 -10.72
C HIS A 476 24.40 -16.17 -11.60
N GLU A 477 24.29 -16.59 -12.86
CA GLU A 477 25.40 -16.52 -13.83
C GLU A 477 25.83 -15.06 -14.09
N LEU A 478 24.87 -14.18 -14.32
CA LEU A 478 25.16 -12.73 -14.51
C LEU A 478 25.77 -12.10 -13.25
N ALA A 479 25.36 -12.51 -12.05
CA ALA A 479 25.94 -12.03 -10.80
C ALA A 479 27.43 -12.40 -10.67
N GLY A 480 27.80 -13.62 -11.04
CA GLY A 480 29.21 -14.04 -11.11
C GLY A 480 30.02 -13.25 -12.13
N LEU A 481 29.44 -12.99 -13.32
CA LEU A 481 30.06 -12.18 -14.36
C LEU A 481 30.19 -10.69 -14.01
N ALA A 482 29.30 -10.19 -13.17
CA ALA A 482 29.28 -8.78 -12.74
C ALA A 482 30.36 -8.43 -11.72
N THR A 483 30.91 -9.42 -11.01
CA THR A 483 31.86 -9.23 -9.88
C THR A 483 33.19 -9.98 -10.09
N PRO A 484 33.93 -9.71 -11.16
CA PRO A 484 35.19 -10.43 -11.43
C PRO A 484 36.20 -10.15 -10.30
N GLY A 485 36.74 -11.22 -9.72
CA GLY A 485 37.76 -11.14 -8.67
C GLY A 485 37.26 -10.77 -7.26
N ARG A 486 35.94 -10.73 -7.06
CA ARG A 486 35.29 -10.57 -5.74
C ARG A 486 34.09 -11.50 -5.63
N SER A 487 33.55 -11.65 -4.42
CA SER A 487 32.34 -12.46 -4.19
C SER A 487 31.12 -11.86 -4.89
N ALA A 488 30.34 -12.69 -5.52
CA ALA A 488 29.03 -12.31 -6.02
C ALA A 488 28.11 -11.87 -4.87
N PRO A 489 27.11 -11.00 -5.12
CA PRO A 489 26.13 -10.65 -4.09
C PRO A 489 25.37 -11.88 -3.63
N VAL A 490 25.03 -11.92 -2.35
CA VAL A 490 24.10 -12.91 -1.81
C VAL A 490 22.71 -12.60 -2.34
N LEU A 491 22.09 -13.55 -3.03
CA LEU A 491 20.80 -13.33 -3.69
C LEU A 491 19.72 -14.29 -3.19
N ASP A 492 18.59 -13.71 -2.82
CA ASP A 492 17.28 -14.36 -2.76
C ASP A 492 16.59 -14.05 -4.11
N VAL A 493 16.75 -14.95 -5.10
CA VAL A 493 16.10 -14.75 -6.41
C VAL A 493 14.66 -15.21 -6.34
N VAL A 494 13.73 -14.26 -6.56
CA VAL A 494 12.29 -14.43 -6.38
C VAL A 494 11.62 -14.59 -7.74
N PRO A 495 11.09 -15.77 -8.10
CA PRO A 495 10.31 -15.94 -9.32
C PRO A 495 8.98 -15.21 -9.20
N LEU A 496 8.59 -14.45 -10.23
CA LEU A 496 7.30 -13.79 -10.34
C LEU A 496 6.49 -14.43 -11.46
N PHE A 497 5.35 -15.05 -11.09
CA PHE A 497 4.41 -15.67 -12.02
C PHE A 497 3.25 -14.72 -12.30
N GLU A 498 3.08 -14.30 -13.56
CA GLU A 498 2.17 -13.22 -13.95
C GLU A 498 1.08 -13.66 -14.94
N SER A 499 1.36 -14.62 -15.84
CA SER A 499 0.37 -15.15 -16.78
C SER A 499 -0.40 -16.34 -16.20
N ALA A 500 -1.52 -16.70 -16.84
CA ALA A 500 -2.28 -17.88 -16.48
C ALA A 500 -1.43 -19.16 -16.58
N ALA A 501 -0.63 -19.28 -17.65
CA ALA A 501 0.23 -20.43 -17.88
C ALA A 501 1.35 -20.53 -16.84
N ASP A 502 1.97 -19.40 -16.47
CA ASP A 502 3.02 -19.36 -15.46
C ASP A 502 2.47 -19.78 -14.09
N LEU A 503 1.28 -19.27 -13.72
CA LEU A 503 0.61 -19.65 -12.47
C LEU A 503 0.27 -21.14 -12.42
N GLU A 504 -0.15 -21.74 -13.54
CA GLU A 504 -0.44 -23.17 -13.61
C GLU A 504 0.82 -24.03 -13.49
N ASN A 505 1.95 -23.60 -14.09
CA ASN A 505 3.20 -24.33 -14.13
C ASN A 505 4.14 -24.01 -12.95
N ALA A 506 3.78 -23.10 -12.07
CA ALA A 506 4.66 -22.57 -11.02
C ALA A 506 5.33 -23.66 -10.16
N ALA A 507 4.60 -24.70 -9.76
CA ALA A 507 5.15 -25.79 -8.94
C ALA A 507 6.27 -26.57 -9.65
N ASN A 508 6.13 -26.81 -10.96
CA ASN A 508 7.17 -27.51 -11.75
C ASN A 508 8.42 -26.63 -11.89
N VAL A 509 8.23 -25.34 -12.16
CA VAL A 509 9.35 -24.38 -12.22
C VAL A 509 10.11 -24.35 -10.91
N LEU A 510 9.41 -24.36 -9.78
CA LEU A 510 10.04 -24.38 -8.46
C LEU A 510 10.77 -25.70 -8.19
N ASP A 511 10.24 -26.83 -8.62
CA ASP A 511 10.94 -28.12 -8.51
C ASP A 511 12.26 -28.14 -9.28
N ASP A 512 12.29 -27.55 -10.45
CA ASP A 512 13.52 -27.40 -11.23
C ASP A 512 14.46 -26.35 -10.64
N MET A 513 13.93 -25.26 -10.10
CA MET A 513 14.70 -24.21 -9.42
C MET A 513 15.45 -24.75 -8.18
N LEU A 514 14.84 -25.66 -7.40
CA LEU A 514 15.47 -26.27 -6.23
C LEU A 514 16.69 -27.16 -6.58
N LYS A 515 16.84 -27.54 -7.85
CA LYS A 515 18.00 -28.33 -8.34
C LYS A 515 19.21 -27.46 -8.66
N LEU A 516 19.04 -26.12 -8.73
CA LEU A 516 20.12 -25.18 -8.95
C LEU A 516 20.99 -25.07 -7.68
N GLU A 517 22.29 -25.30 -7.80
CA GLU A 517 23.23 -25.30 -6.67
C GLU A 517 23.15 -23.99 -5.83
N PRO A 518 23.17 -22.76 -6.42
CA PRO A 518 23.08 -21.55 -5.62
C PRO A 518 21.75 -21.42 -4.84
N VAL A 519 20.65 -21.95 -5.39
CA VAL A 519 19.34 -21.95 -4.74
C VAL A 519 19.31 -22.95 -3.59
N ALA A 520 19.85 -24.15 -3.78
CA ALA A 520 19.93 -25.19 -2.75
C ALA A 520 20.80 -24.73 -1.57
N GLU A 521 21.96 -24.13 -1.83
CA GLU A 521 22.85 -23.55 -0.81
C GLU A 521 22.14 -22.43 -0.04
N ARG A 522 21.46 -21.53 -0.74
CA ARG A 522 20.73 -20.42 -0.13
C ARG A 522 19.57 -20.92 0.75
N LEU A 523 18.83 -21.90 0.28
CA LEU A 523 17.74 -22.54 1.03
C LEU A 523 18.27 -23.17 2.35
N ALA A 524 19.41 -23.85 2.28
CA ALA A 524 20.06 -24.40 3.47
C ALA A 524 20.51 -23.31 4.44
N ALA A 525 21.13 -22.25 3.95
CA ALA A 525 21.60 -21.12 4.76
C ALA A 525 20.45 -20.35 5.45
N THR A 526 19.27 -20.28 4.84
CA THR A 526 18.08 -19.61 5.40
C THR A 526 17.19 -20.52 6.24
N GLY A 527 17.57 -21.79 6.41
CA GLY A 527 16.78 -22.80 7.13
C GLY A 527 15.47 -23.15 6.43
N GLY A 528 15.47 -23.18 5.10
CA GLY A 528 14.33 -23.57 4.28
C GLY A 528 13.37 -22.45 3.91
N GLU A 529 13.76 -21.16 4.01
CA GLU A 529 12.91 -20.03 3.57
C GLU A 529 13.00 -19.86 2.05
N LEU A 530 11.84 -19.82 1.41
CA LEU A 530 11.70 -19.54 -0.01
C LEU A 530 10.61 -18.46 -0.23
N GLU A 531 10.87 -17.55 -1.14
CA GLU A 531 9.92 -16.50 -1.52
C GLU A 531 9.51 -16.66 -2.98
N VAL A 532 8.19 -16.54 -3.24
CA VAL A 532 7.60 -16.61 -4.59
C VAL A 532 6.62 -15.48 -4.75
N MET A 533 6.71 -14.72 -5.84
CA MET A 533 5.81 -13.60 -6.10
C MET A 533 4.69 -14.00 -7.06
N LEU A 534 3.47 -13.53 -6.76
CA LEU A 534 2.28 -13.70 -7.58
C LEU A 534 1.85 -12.36 -8.17
N GLY A 535 1.71 -12.31 -9.50
CA GLY A 535 1.32 -11.12 -10.24
C GLY A 535 -0.20 -10.99 -10.34
N TYR A 536 -0.76 -9.93 -9.76
CA TYR A 536 -2.20 -9.67 -9.73
C TYR A 536 -2.67 -8.78 -10.88
N SER A 537 -1.87 -7.80 -11.25
CA SER A 537 -2.29 -6.73 -12.16
C SER A 537 -2.27 -7.17 -13.62
N ASP A 538 -1.22 -7.85 -14.04
CA ASP A 538 -1.09 -8.34 -15.42
C ASP A 538 -2.05 -9.52 -15.65
N SER A 539 -2.18 -10.44 -14.69
CA SER A 539 -3.21 -11.50 -14.74
C SER A 539 -4.63 -10.93 -14.86
N ALA A 540 -4.96 -9.87 -14.11
CA ALA A 540 -6.29 -9.25 -14.17
C ALA A 540 -6.55 -8.53 -15.50
N LYS A 541 -5.52 -7.98 -16.14
CA LYS A 541 -5.60 -7.37 -17.46
C LYS A 541 -5.80 -8.42 -18.56
N GLU A 542 -5.15 -9.59 -18.44
CA GLU A 542 -5.25 -10.70 -19.38
C GLU A 542 -6.58 -11.46 -19.27
N LEU A 543 -6.96 -11.84 -18.04
CA LEU A 543 -8.05 -12.78 -17.78
C LEU A 543 -9.36 -12.12 -17.33
N GLY A 544 -9.32 -10.84 -17.05
CA GLY A 544 -10.39 -10.15 -16.31
C GLY A 544 -10.32 -10.36 -14.79
N PRO A 545 -11.00 -9.49 -14.00
CA PRO A 545 -10.85 -9.45 -12.55
C PRO A 545 -11.32 -10.73 -11.83
N VAL A 546 -12.39 -11.35 -12.32
CA VAL A 546 -12.98 -12.54 -11.70
C VAL A 546 -12.09 -13.75 -11.89
N SER A 547 -11.71 -14.04 -13.15
CA SER A 547 -10.85 -15.18 -13.48
C SER A 547 -9.48 -15.07 -12.83
N ALA A 548 -8.83 -13.89 -12.87
CA ALA A 548 -7.55 -13.68 -12.22
C ALA A 548 -7.61 -13.95 -10.70
N THR A 549 -8.68 -13.50 -10.03
CA THR A 549 -8.85 -13.71 -8.58
C THR A 549 -8.96 -15.20 -8.23
N ILE A 550 -9.74 -15.96 -8.98
CA ILE A 550 -9.95 -17.40 -8.74
C ILE A 550 -8.66 -18.19 -9.04
N ARG A 551 -8.00 -17.92 -10.16
CA ARG A 551 -6.75 -18.60 -10.56
C ARG A 551 -5.58 -18.31 -9.63
N LEU A 552 -5.46 -17.10 -9.13
CA LEU A 552 -4.46 -16.75 -8.11
C LEU A 552 -4.70 -17.52 -6.80
N TYR A 553 -5.94 -17.65 -6.37
CA TYR A 553 -6.26 -18.47 -5.18
C TYR A 553 -5.86 -19.92 -5.39
N ASP A 554 -6.10 -20.48 -6.56
CA ASP A 554 -5.69 -21.85 -6.89
C ASP A 554 -4.19 -22.03 -6.90
N ALA A 555 -3.47 -21.06 -7.49
CA ALA A 555 -2.02 -21.08 -7.47
C ALA A 555 -1.49 -21.04 -6.02
N GLN A 556 -2.04 -20.20 -5.17
CA GLN A 556 -1.68 -20.15 -3.74
C GLN A 556 -1.90 -21.50 -3.06
N GLN A 557 -3.05 -22.11 -3.30
CA GLN A 557 -3.37 -23.42 -2.68
C GLN A 557 -2.42 -24.54 -3.17
N ARG A 558 -2.08 -24.55 -4.47
CA ARG A 558 -1.12 -25.52 -5.02
C ARG A 558 0.27 -25.29 -4.45
N LEU A 559 0.73 -24.04 -4.40
CA LEU A 559 2.07 -23.69 -3.90
C LEU A 559 2.20 -23.95 -2.40
N ALA A 560 1.16 -23.66 -1.61
CA ALA A 560 1.16 -23.98 -0.18
C ALA A 560 1.31 -25.50 0.06
N ARG A 561 0.54 -26.33 -0.65
CA ARG A 561 0.64 -27.79 -0.57
C ARG A 561 2.01 -28.31 -1.06
N TRP A 562 2.54 -27.70 -2.13
CA TRP A 562 3.85 -28.02 -2.68
C TRP A 562 4.97 -27.77 -1.66
N ALA A 563 4.91 -26.63 -0.98
CA ALA A 563 5.89 -26.24 0.04
C ALA A 563 5.81 -27.14 1.28
N ASP A 564 4.59 -27.43 1.74
CA ASP A 564 4.33 -28.28 2.90
C ASP A 564 4.88 -29.70 2.70
N ALA A 565 4.66 -30.27 1.51
CA ALA A 565 5.18 -31.58 1.14
C ALA A 565 6.72 -31.65 1.11
N ARG A 566 7.42 -30.53 1.04
CA ARG A 566 8.88 -30.42 0.97
C ARG A 566 9.53 -29.82 2.23
N GLY A 567 8.73 -29.48 3.25
CA GLY A 567 9.22 -28.84 4.46
C GLY A 567 9.79 -27.43 4.21
N ILE A 568 9.34 -26.76 3.15
CA ILE A 568 9.78 -25.42 2.77
C ILE A 568 8.91 -24.38 3.48
N ARG A 569 9.56 -23.40 4.09
CA ARG A 569 8.90 -22.23 4.67
C ARG A 569 8.64 -21.20 3.60
N LEU A 570 7.53 -21.37 2.89
CA LEU A 570 7.15 -20.51 1.77
C LEU A 570 6.64 -19.15 2.26
N THR A 571 7.11 -18.08 1.63
CA THR A 571 6.51 -16.75 1.72
C THR A 571 5.92 -16.38 0.35
N LEU A 572 4.62 -16.26 0.25
CA LEU A 572 3.99 -15.72 -0.95
C LEU A 572 4.04 -14.19 -0.90
N PHE A 573 4.68 -13.61 -1.90
CA PHE A 573 4.75 -12.18 -2.09
C PHE A 573 3.60 -11.75 -3.03
N HIS A 574 2.66 -11.02 -2.47
CA HIS A 574 1.46 -10.58 -3.19
C HIS A 574 1.71 -9.25 -3.90
N GLY A 575 1.81 -9.30 -5.23
CA GLY A 575 1.71 -8.10 -6.06
C GLY A 575 0.27 -7.60 -6.00
N ARG A 576 0.02 -6.41 -5.44
CA ARG A 576 -1.34 -5.88 -5.30
C ARG A 576 -2.04 -5.71 -6.64
N GLY A 577 -3.13 -6.39 -6.78
CA GLY A 577 -4.14 -6.24 -7.83
C GLY A 577 -5.53 -6.44 -7.24
N GLY A 578 -6.59 -6.03 -7.90
CA GLY A 578 -8.01 -5.98 -7.51
C GLY A 578 -8.52 -6.69 -6.24
N ALA A 579 -7.97 -7.85 -5.86
CA ALA A 579 -8.45 -8.65 -4.73
C ALA A 579 -7.89 -8.20 -3.35
N LEU A 580 -6.72 -7.58 -3.28
CA LEU A 580 -6.04 -7.25 -2.01
C LEU A 580 -6.23 -5.78 -1.56
N GLY A 581 -7.43 -5.23 -1.74
CA GLY A 581 -7.80 -3.93 -1.16
C GLY A 581 -7.53 -2.74 -2.05
N ARG A 582 -7.53 -2.90 -3.37
CA ARG A 582 -7.70 -1.77 -4.29
C ARG A 582 -9.01 -1.05 -3.98
N GLY A 583 -8.95 0.27 -3.97
CA GLY A 583 -10.15 1.11 -3.80
C GLY A 583 -10.70 1.19 -2.37
N GLY A 584 -9.93 0.83 -1.32
CA GLY A 584 -10.32 1.04 0.08
C GLY A 584 -11.00 -0.14 0.78
N GLY A 585 -10.90 -1.36 0.23
CA GLY A 585 -11.32 -2.57 0.94
C GLY A 585 -10.46 -2.84 2.18
N PRO A 586 -11.00 -3.43 3.28
CA PRO A 586 -10.24 -3.74 4.48
C PRO A 586 -9.11 -4.74 4.17
N ALA A 587 -7.86 -4.33 4.44
CA ALA A 587 -6.69 -5.18 4.20
C ALA A 587 -6.76 -6.51 4.96
N GLY A 588 -7.27 -6.51 6.20
CA GLY A 588 -7.44 -7.70 6.99
C GLY A 588 -8.37 -8.75 6.35
N ARG A 589 -9.49 -8.34 5.75
CA ARG A 589 -10.40 -9.27 5.03
C ARG A 589 -9.73 -9.90 3.83
N ALA A 590 -8.90 -9.12 3.12
CA ALA A 590 -8.16 -9.62 1.97
C ALA A 590 -7.12 -10.68 2.37
N VAL A 591 -6.46 -10.52 3.52
CA VAL A 591 -5.56 -11.54 4.09
C VAL A 591 -6.31 -12.81 4.45
N LEU A 592 -7.45 -12.68 5.13
CA LEU A 592 -8.29 -13.82 5.54
C LEU A 592 -8.96 -14.57 4.37
N ALA A 593 -9.03 -13.94 3.19
CA ALA A 593 -9.55 -14.54 1.97
C ALA A 593 -8.49 -15.29 1.15
N GLN A 594 -7.22 -15.30 1.58
CA GLN A 594 -6.17 -16.09 0.92
C GLN A 594 -6.40 -17.60 1.11
N ALA A 595 -5.78 -18.41 0.26
CA ALA A 595 -5.91 -19.85 0.33
C ALA A 595 -5.37 -20.40 1.67
N PRO A 596 -6.03 -21.39 2.28
CA PRO A 596 -5.54 -22.02 3.52
C PRO A 596 -4.11 -22.53 3.35
N GLY A 597 -3.24 -22.27 4.33
CA GLY A 597 -1.83 -22.62 4.31
C GLY A 597 -0.93 -21.68 3.51
N SER A 598 -1.51 -20.69 2.79
CA SER A 598 -0.71 -19.70 2.04
C SER A 598 -0.19 -18.54 2.88
N VAL A 599 -0.72 -18.39 4.11
CA VAL A 599 -0.32 -17.38 5.09
C VAL A 599 -0.03 -18.10 6.41
N GLU A 600 1.22 -18.48 6.64
CA GLU A 600 1.67 -19.18 7.87
C GLU A 600 2.55 -18.27 8.73
N GLY A 601 1.93 -17.30 9.40
CA GLY A 601 2.63 -16.28 10.18
C GLY A 601 3.39 -15.29 9.31
N ARG A 602 3.38 -15.43 7.98
CA ARG A 602 4.14 -14.60 7.05
C ARG A 602 3.25 -14.04 5.98
N PHE A 603 3.31 -12.74 5.82
CA PHE A 603 2.55 -12.04 4.80
C PHE A 603 3.37 -10.91 4.20
N LYS A 604 3.68 -11.03 2.91
CA LYS A 604 4.41 -10.02 2.15
C LYS A 604 3.53 -9.46 1.05
N VAL A 605 3.47 -8.12 0.94
CA VAL A 605 2.57 -7.44 0.00
C VAL A 605 3.16 -6.13 -0.47
N THR A 606 2.98 -5.80 -1.76
CA THR A 606 3.29 -4.45 -2.25
C THR A 606 2.28 -3.44 -1.72
N GLU A 607 2.77 -2.32 -1.21
CA GLU A 607 1.98 -1.12 -0.92
C GLU A 607 2.14 -0.14 -2.07
N GLN A 608 1.03 0.13 -2.78
CA GLN A 608 1.03 1.04 -3.93
C GLN A 608 1.27 2.48 -3.46
N GLY A 609 2.06 3.24 -4.23
CA GLY A 609 2.48 4.60 -3.87
C GLY A 609 1.34 5.53 -3.43
N GLU A 610 0.19 5.40 -4.06
CA GLU A 610 -1.00 6.21 -3.77
C GLU A 610 -1.64 5.94 -2.39
N VAL A 611 -1.49 4.74 -1.84
CA VAL A 611 -2.05 4.42 -0.52
C VAL A 611 -1.06 4.63 0.62
N ILE A 612 0.21 4.87 0.32
CA ILE A 612 1.25 5.01 1.34
C ILE A 612 0.90 6.13 2.32
N PHE A 613 0.57 7.32 1.82
CA PHE A 613 0.20 8.44 2.69
C PHE A 613 -1.12 8.22 3.42
N ALA A 614 -2.12 7.61 2.78
CA ALA A 614 -3.42 7.32 3.42
C ALA A 614 -3.33 6.28 4.54
N ARG A 615 -2.31 5.40 4.52
CA ARG A 615 -2.12 4.31 5.49
C ARG A 615 -1.02 4.58 6.50
N TYR A 616 0.03 5.28 6.09
CA TYR A 616 1.26 5.49 6.87
C TYR A 616 1.58 6.96 7.09
N GLY A 617 0.82 7.90 6.52
CA GLY A 617 1.09 9.34 6.66
C GLY A 617 0.71 9.91 8.03
N GLN A 618 -0.10 9.19 8.81
CA GLN A 618 -0.54 9.59 10.15
C GLN A 618 -0.40 8.43 11.13
N ARG A 619 0.18 8.69 12.31
CA ARG A 619 0.57 7.69 13.29
C ARG A 619 -0.57 6.75 13.71
N ASP A 620 -1.71 7.30 14.15
CA ASP A 620 -2.83 6.50 14.67
C ASP A 620 -3.44 5.59 13.59
N ILE A 621 -3.47 6.09 12.34
CA ILE A 621 -3.94 5.31 11.19
C ILE A 621 -2.93 4.21 10.84
N ALA A 622 -1.62 4.51 10.89
CA ALA A 622 -0.57 3.56 10.59
C ALA A 622 -0.53 2.41 11.62
N ILE A 623 -0.63 2.72 12.90
CA ILE A 623 -0.74 1.70 13.97
C ILE A 623 -1.94 0.79 13.69
N ARG A 624 -3.12 1.38 13.46
CA ARG A 624 -4.34 0.61 13.24
C ARG A 624 -4.28 -0.25 11.98
N HIS A 625 -3.72 0.28 10.89
CA HIS A 625 -3.55 -0.47 9.65
C HIS A 625 -2.63 -1.69 9.85
N LEU A 626 -1.47 -1.49 10.46
CA LEU A 626 -0.52 -2.56 10.74
C LEU A 626 -1.08 -3.57 11.73
N GLU A 627 -1.82 -3.11 12.75
CA GLU A 627 -2.51 -3.96 13.71
C GLU A 627 -3.54 -4.86 13.03
N GLN A 628 -4.38 -4.30 12.15
CA GLN A 628 -5.38 -5.06 11.39
C GLN A 628 -4.75 -6.12 10.47
N VAL A 629 -3.65 -5.77 9.78
CA VAL A 629 -2.91 -6.74 8.95
C VAL A 629 -2.32 -7.83 9.83
N THR A 630 -1.66 -7.47 10.94
CA THR A 630 -1.05 -8.43 11.87
C THR A 630 -2.10 -9.36 12.48
N SER A 631 -3.24 -8.82 12.93
CA SER A 631 -4.37 -9.59 13.44
C SER A 631 -4.87 -10.59 12.40
N ALA A 632 -5.01 -10.17 11.14
CA ALA A 632 -5.48 -11.03 10.07
C ALA A 632 -4.44 -12.12 9.72
N VAL A 633 -3.15 -11.81 9.72
CA VAL A 633 -2.06 -12.79 9.51
C VAL A 633 -2.07 -13.84 10.62
N LEU A 634 -2.22 -13.44 11.87
CA LEU A 634 -2.34 -14.34 13.00
C LEU A 634 -3.57 -15.27 12.86
N LEU A 635 -4.73 -14.72 12.54
CA LEU A 635 -5.96 -15.49 12.35
C LEU A 635 -5.91 -16.43 11.14
N ALA A 636 -5.31 -16.00 10.02
CA ALA A 636 -5.13 -16.83 8.83
C ALA A 636 -4.21 -18.03 9.07
N SER A 637 -3.29 -17.91 10.03
CA SER A 637 -2.34 -18.95 10.44
C SER A 637 -2.92 -19.93 11.48
N ALA A 638 -4.14 -19.71 11.97
CA ALA A 638 -4.81 -20.63 12.88
C ALA A 638 -5.08 -21.97 12.19
N PRO A 639 -4.79 -23.12 12.82
CA PRO A 639 -5.09 -24.42 12.23
C PRO A 639 -6.58 -24.50 11.91
N VAL A 640 -6.94 -24.79 10.68
CA VAL A 640 -8.32 -24.98 10.20
C VAL A 640 -9.02 -26.16 10.90
N ARG A 641 -8.44 -26.66 11.94
CA ARG A 641 -8.71 -27.97 12.54
C ARG A 641 -10.03 -28.10 13.24
N ARG A 642 -10.75 -27.04 13.61
CA ARG A 642 -11.83 -27.18 14.62
C ARG A 642 -13.09 -26.39 14.33
N ALA A 643 -13.38 -26.10 13.11
CA ALA A 643 -14.70 -25.63 12.76
C ALA A 643 -15.79 -26.72 12.90
N ALA A 644 -15.42 -28.00 13.12
CA ALA A 644 -16.37 -29.11 13.26
C ALA A 644 -16.97 -29.28 14.66
N GLU A 645 -16.40 -28.62 15.68
CA GLU A 645 -16.77 -28.88 17.10
C GLU A 645 -17.33 -27.65 17.84
N ARG A 646 -17.61 -26.52 17.16
CA ARG A 646 -18.15 -25.34 17.83
C ARG A 646 -19.66 -25.26 17.77
N PRO A 647 -20.34 -24.95 18.90
CA PRO A 647 -21.74 -24.55 18.89
C PRO A 647 -21.90 -23.25 18.11
N ASP A 648 -23.08 -22.98 17.57
CA ASP A 648 -23.40 -21.81 16.77
C ASP A 648 -22.85 -20.51 17.39
N PRO A 649 -22.17 -19.66 16.59
CA PRO A 649 -21.66 -18.42 17.10
C PRO A 649 -22.81 -17.48 17.51
N PRO A 650 -22.58 -16.61 18.51
CA PRO A 650 -23.56 -15.60 18.89
C PRO A 650 -23.93 -14.68 17.72
N PRO A 651 -25.13 -14.07 17.73
CA PRO A 651 -25.60 -13.22 16.66
C PRO A 651 -24.59 -12.07 16.38
N ARG A 652 -24.40 -11.79 15.12
CA ARG A 652 -23.38 -10.93 14.52
C ARG A 652 -23.19 -9.59 15.25
N ALA A 653 -21.98 -9.33 15.73
CA ALA A 653 -21.48 -7.97 15.87
C ALA A 653 -21.05 -7.46 14.48
N GLU A 654 -21.53 -6.29 14.05
CA GLU A 654 -21.15 -5.65 12.80
C GLU A 654 -19.62 -5.48 12.75
N GLY A 655 -18.97 -5.96 11.69
CA GLY A 655 -17.55 -5.78 11.44
C GLY A 655 -16.64 -7.00 11.61
N TRP A 656 -17.14 -8.15 12.08
CA TRP A 656 -16.30 -9.33 12.29
C TRP A 656 -15.98 -10.06 10.96
N PRO A 657 -14.68 -10.37 10.66
CA PRO A 657 -14.33 -11.16 9.50
C PRO A 657 -14.92 -12.56 9.58
N MET A 658 -15.39 -13.07 8.44
CA MET A 658 -15.84 -14.45 8.35
C MET A 658 -14.63 -15.39 8.54
N VAL A 659 -14.50 -15.97 9.73
CA VAL A 659 -13.64 -17.14 9.92
C VAL A 659 -14.29 -18.32 9.16
N PRO A 660 -13.55 -19.12 8.37
CA PRO A 660 -14.12 -20.24 7.64
C PRO A 660 -14.88 -21.17 8.59
N ARG A 661 -16.18 -21.38 8.34
CA ARG A 661 -17.01 -22.30 9.14
C ARG A 661 -16.63 -23.75 8.87
N ALA A 662 -16.98 -24.66 9.78
CA ALA A 662 -16.78 -26.11 9.66
C ALA A 662 -17.27 -26.70 8.34
N GLY A 663 -18.34 -26.17 7.75
CA GLY A 663 -18.86 -26.56 6.45
C GLY A 663 -17.95 -26.24 5.26
N TYR A 664 -16.91 -25.42 5.41
CA TYR A 664 -16.03 -25.04 4.30
C TYR A 664 -15.33 -26.23 3.66
N ARG A 665 -14.83 -27.20 4.45
CA ARG A 665 -14.22 -28.43 3.90
C ARG A 665 -15.23 -29.37 3.24
N GLN A 666 -16.43 -29.46 3.81
CA GLN A 666 -17.50 -30.34 3.32
C GLN A 666 -18.13 -29.84 2.01
N HIS A 667 -18.14 -28.50 1.78
CA HIS A 667 -18.69 -27.87 0.60
C HIS A 667 -17.63 -27.32 -0.37
N SER A 668 -16.33 -27.54 -0.13
CA SER A 668 -15.27 -26.94 -0.95
C SER A 668 -15.30 -27.37 -2.42
N SER A 669 -15.65 -28.61 -2.70
CA SER A 669 -15.80 -29.11 -4.08
C SER A 669 -17.02 -28.52 -4.78
N GLN A 670 -18.14 -28.36 -4.06
CA GLN A 670 -19.35 -27.72 -4.60
C GLN A 670 -19.12 -26.22 -4.87
N TYR A 671 -18.49 -25.51 -3.91
CA TYR A 671 -18.17 -24.10 -4.09
C TYR A 671 -17.18 -23.91 -5.26
N ARG A 672 -16.27 -24.86 -5.42
CA ARG A 672 -15.34 -24.86 -6.54
C ARG A 672 -16.05 -25.03 -7.89
N ALA A 673 -16.95 -25.97 -8.03
CA ALA A 673 -17.72 -26.20 -9.24
C ALA A 673 -18.57 -24.96 -9.63
N VAL A 674 -19.11 -24.25 -8.63
CA VAL A 674 -19.80 -22.97 -8.86
C VAL A 674 -18.83 -21.90 -9.35
N ALA A 675 -17.65 -21.78 -8.70
CA ALA A 675 -16.64 -20.80 -9.10
C ALA A 675 -16.10 -21.05 -10.49
N ASP A 676 -15.92 -22.30 -10.90
CA ASP A 676 -15.46 -22.67 -12.24
C ASP A 676 -16.47 -22.23 -13.32
N ARG A 677 -17.78 -22.38 -13.06
CA ARG A 677 -18.84 -21.88 -13.98
C ARG A 677 -18.81 -20.35 -14.07
N ILE A 678 -18.66 -19.66 -12.93
CA ILE A 678 -18.57 -18.21 -12.85
C ILE A 678 -17.31 -17.72 -13.60
N GLU A 679 -16.16 -18.34 -13.31
CA GLU A 679 -14.88 -18.01 -13.95
C GLU A 679 -14.93 -18.14 -15.45
N ALA A 680 -15.41 -19.28 -15.96
CA ALA A 680 -15.47 -19.53 -17.39
C ALA A 680 -16.37 -18.54 -18.15
N ALA A 681 -17.52 -18.19 -17.58
CA ALA A 681 -18.44 -17.23 -18.19
C ALA A 681 -17.93 -15.78 -18.08
N ALA A 682 -17.37 -15.41 -16.93
CA ALA A 682 -16.80 -14.09 -16.72
C ALA A 682 -15.59 -13.82 -17.61
N ARG A 683 -14.70 -14.81 -17.78
CA ARG A 683 -13.54 -14.74 -18.66
C ARG A 683 -13.96 -14.56 -20.10
N ARG A 684 -14.94 -15.37 -20.57
CA ARG A 684 -15.45 -15.28 -21.91
C ARG A 684 -16.02 -13.89 -22.21
N ALA A 685 -16.87 -13.37 -21.35
CA ALA A 685 -17.44 -12.03 -21.51
C ALA A 685 -16.37 -10.93 -21.53
N TYR A 686 -15.31 -11.07 -20.71
CA TYR A 686 -14.20 -10.12 -20.71
C TYR A 686 -13.38 -10.21 -22.01
N GLN A 687 -13.02 -11.42 -22.45
CA GLN A 687 -12.25 -11.63 -23.68
C GLN A 687 -13.03 -11.16 -24.92
N GLU A 688 -14.33 -11.48 -24.99
CA GLU A 688 -15.20 -10.97 -26.06
C GLU A 688 -15.19 -9.44 -26.17
N LEU A 689 -15.14 -8.72 -25.06
CA LEU A 689 -15.01 -7.26 -25.08
C LEU A 689 -13.62 -6.81 -25.56
N VAL A 690 -12.57 -7.33 -24.95
CA VAL A 690 -11.20 -6.77 -25.16
C VAL A 690 -10.57 -7.23 -26.48
N GLU A 691 -11.03 -8.34 -27.04
CA GLU A 691 -10.59 -8.89 -28.33
C GLU A 691 -11.46 -8.38 -29.50
N THR A 692 -12.52 -7.59 -29.23
CA THR A 692 -13.31 -6.98 -30.28
C THR A 692 -12.46 -6.04 -31.13
N ASP A 693 -12.54 -6.17 -32.45
CA ASP A 693 -11.80 -5.32 -33.38
C ASP A 693 -12.07 -3.83 -33.13
N GLY A 694 -10.98 -3.06 -33.02
CA GLY A 694 -11.02 -1.63 -32.74
C GLY A 694 -11.27 -1.28 -31.26
N PHE A 695 -11.23 -2.26 -30.34
CA PHE A 695 -11.40 -2.00 -28.91
C PHE A 695 -10.30 -1.08 -28.33
N ALA A 696 -9.04 -1.27 -28.71
CA ALA A 696 -7.92 -0.47 -28.20
C ALA A 696 -8.04 1.02 -28.59
N GLU A 697 -8.46 1.28 -29.85
CA GLU A 697 -8.71 2.61 -30.38
C GLU A 697 -9.92 3.25 -29.67
N TRP A 698 -11.00 2.46 -29.52
CA TRP A 698 -12.18 2.92 -28.79
C TRP A 698 -11.82 3.26 -27.33
N PHE A 699 -11.09 2.41 -26.63
CA PHE A 699 -10.64 2.66 -25.27
C PHE A 699 -9.80 3.94 -25.16
N SER A 700 -8.91 4.16 -26.12
CA SER A 700 -8.12 5.39 -26.20
C SER A 700 -8.98 6.64 -26.45
N ALA A 701 -10.06 6.50 -27.20
CA ALA A 701 -10.98 7.61 -27.50
C ALA A 701 -11.88 7.95 -26.30
N VAL A 702 -12.40 6.93 -25.59
CA VAL A 702 -13.35 7.11 -24.48
C VAL A 702 -12.70 7.47 -23.15
N SER A 703 -11.38 7.32 -23.03
CA SER A 703 -10.64 7.54 -21.79
C SER A 703 -9.48 8.52 -21.98
N PRO A 704 -8.98 9.17 -20.93
CA PRO A 704 -7.82 10.04 -21.01
C PRO A 704 -6.49 9.28 -20.98
N VAL A 705 -6.44 8.01 -21.45
CA VAL A 705 -5.24 7.15 -21.35
C VAL A 705 -4.03 7.73 -22.09
N ALA A 706 -4.25 8.41 -23.20
CA ALA A 706 -3.20 9.05 -23.97
C ALA A 706 -2.57 10.22 -23.22
N GLU A 707 -3.41 11.03 -22.61
CA GLU A 707 -3.02 12.24 -21.87
C GLU A 707 -2.44 11.90 -20.49
N ILE A 708 -2.94 10.84 -19.84
CA ILE A 708 -2.36 10.30 -18.59
C ILE A 708 -0.88 9.93 -18.82
N GLY A 709 -0.52 9.45 -20.01
CA GLY A 709 0.87 9.22 -20.38
C GLY A 709 1.74 10.48 -20.34
N GLY A 710 1.15 11.65 -20.55
CA GLY A 710 1.80 12.98 -20.42
C GLY A 710 1.83 13.51 -18.97
N MET A 711 1.08 12.92 -18.06
CA MET A 711 1.14 13.28 -16.64
C MET A 711 2.50 12.86 -16.06
N ARG A 712 3.20 13.83 -15.48
CA ARG A 712 4.49 13.61 -14.82
C ARG A 712 4.30 13.11 -13.39
N ILE A 713 3.51 12.03 -13.23
CA ILE A 713 3.06 11.51 -11.93
C ILE A 713 4.19 10.77 -11.22
N GLY A 714 5.01 10.03 -11.97
CA GLY A 714 6.12 9.25 -11.46
C GLY A 714 7.30 9.23 -12.44
N SER A 715 8.40 8.59 -12.04
CA SER A 715 9.59 8.42 -12.86
C SER A 715 9.39 7.38 -13.98
N ARG A 716 8.46 6.45 -13.80
CA ARG A 716 8.21 5.33 -14.72
C ARG A 716 7.39 5.76 -15.94
N PRO A 717 7.80 5.45 -17.18
CA PRO A 717 6.98 5.70 -18.38
C PRO A 717 5.65 4.94 -18.31
N ALA A 718 4.57 5.58 -18.73
CA ALA A 718 3.23 4.98 -18.73
C ALA A 718 3.04 3.85 -19.78
N ARG A 719 3.92 3.78 -20.79
CA ARG A 719 3.85 2.83 -21.91
C ARG A 719 5.11 1.99 -22.04
N ARG A 720 4.95 0.77 -22.59
CA ARG A 720 6.04 -0.16 -22.93
C ARG A 720 6.51 0.06 -24.39
N GLY A 721 6.87 1.24 -24.85
CA GLY A 721 7.37 1.49 -26.24
C GLY A 721 6.56 2.52 -27.03
N VAL A 722 6.45 2.41 -28.34
CA VAL A 722 6.11 3.38 -29.37
C VAL A 722 4.79 4.18 -29.23
N ALA A 723 4.65 5.25 -30.01
CA ALA A 723 3.68 6.33 -29.90
C ALA A 723 2.19 5.99 -30.07
N GLN A 724 1.81 4.85 -30.65
CA GLN A 724 0.41 4.42 -30.81
C GLN A 724 0.15 3.08 -30.12
N LEU A 725 -1.02 2.93 -29.50
CA LEU A 725 -1.48 1.67 -28.95
C LEU A 725 -1.88 0.75 -30.11
N SER A 726 -1.12 -0.32 -30.31
CA SER A 726 -1.46 -1.38 -31.25
C SER A 726 -2.34 -2.48 -30.62
N GLY A 727 -2.39 -2.52 -29.28
CA GLY A 727 -3.20 -3.47 -28.52
C GLY A 727 -3.09 -3.26 -27.01
N LEU A 728 -3.86 -4.01 -26.25
CA LEU A 728 -3.82 -4.00 -24.76
C LEU A 728 -2.46 -4.44 -24.19
N ALA A 729 -1.68 -5.24 -24.95
CA ALA A 729 -0.34 -5.68 -24.53
C ALA A 729 0.62 -4.51 -24.31
N ASP A 730 0.46 -3.41 -25.06
CA ASP A 730 1.30 -2.21 -24.96
C ASP A 730 1.01 -1.36 -23.72
N LEU A 731 -0.18 -1.54 -23.13
CA LEU A 731 -0.58 -0.85 -21.92
C LEU A 731 -0.10 -1.58 -20.66
N ARG A 732 0.41 -0.80 -19.72
CA ARG A 732 0.65 -1.31 -18.37
C ARG A 732 -0.66 -1.40 -17.60
N ALA A 733 -0.73 -2.32 -16.64
CA ALA A 733 -1.92 -2.58 -15.88
C ALA A 733 -2.40 -1.36 -15.06
N ILE A 734 -1.49 -0.53 -14.51
CA ILE A 734 -1.88 0.65 -13.74
C ILE A 734 -2.53 1.73 -14.62
N PRO A 735 -1.95 2.18 -15.74
CA PRO A 735 -2.64 3.07 -16.68
C PRO A 735 -3.98 2.54 -17.19
N TRP A 736 -4.11 1.23 -17.41
CA TRP A 736 -5.38 0.60 -17.77
C TRP A 736 -6.47 0.83 -16.71
N VAL A 737 -6.19 0.46 -15.47
CA VAL A 737 -7.18 0.60 -14.39
C VAL A 737 -7.45 2.07 -14.08
N PHE A 738 -6.42 2.91 -14.10
CA PHE A 738 -6.52 4.33 -13.81
C PHE A 738 -7.35 5.08 -14.85
N ALA A 739 -7.16 4.79 -16.14
CA ALA A 739 -7.95 5.40 -17.22
C ALA A 739 -9.43 5.05 -17.12
N TRP A 740 -9.78 3.79 -16.81
CA TRP A 740 -11.17 3.39 -16.57
C TRP A 740 -11.78 4.05 -15.33
N ALA A 741 -11.02 4.29 -14.29
CA ALA A 741 -11.50 5.03 -13.12
C ALA A 741 -11.88 6.48 -13.50
N GLN A 742 -11.12 7.12 -14.39
CA GLN A 742 -11.40 8.47 -14.87
C GLN A 742 -12.72 8.57 -15.63
N THR A 743 -13.15 7.53 -16.33
CA THR A 743 -14.45 7.50 -17.05
C THR A 743 -15.67 7.31 -16.14
N ARG A 744 -15.51 7.27 -14.82
CA ARG A 744 -16.57 6.98 -13.85
C ARG A 744 -17.18 5.60 -13.97
N LEU A 745 -16.52 4.66 -14.64
CA LEU A 745 -17.02 3.30 -14.89
C LEU A 745 -16.38 2.25 -13.98
N ASN A 746 -15.09 2.39 -13.69
CA ASN A 746 -14.30 1.42 -12.89
C ASN A 746 -14.41 -0.02 -13.44
N LEU A 747 -14.46 -0.17 -14.76
CA LEU A 747 -14.70 -1.43 -15.48
C LEU A 747 -13.86 -2.61 -14.98
N PRO A 748 -12.51 -2.47 -14.74
CA PRO A 748 -11.67 -3.57 -14.27
C PRO A 748 -12.04 -4.10 -12.87
N GLY A 749 -12.95 -3.48 -12.17
CA GLY A 749 -13.38 -3.91 -10.83
C GLY A 749 -14.60 -4.83 -10.81
N TRP A 750 -15.33 -4.96 -11.94
CA TRP A 750 -16.59 -5.69 -11.97
C TRP A 750 -16.94 -6.36 -13.29
N PHE A 751 -16.31 -5.99 -14.43
CA PHE A 751 -16.72 -6.48 -15.74
C PHE A 751 -16.56 -7.99 -15.87
N GLY A 752 -17.56 -8.65 -16.41
CA GLY A 752 -17.66 -10.10 -16.55
C GLY A 752 -18.31 -10.78 -15.34
N LEU A 753 -18.37 -10.14 -14.16
CA LEU A 753 -18.99 -10.75 -12.97
C LEU A 753 -20.49 -10.98 -13.16
N GLY A 754 -21.20 -10.07 -13.82
CA GLY A 754 -22.63 -10.24 -14.13
C GLY A 754 -22.90 -11.45 -15.01
N SER A 755 -22.14 -11.61 -16.08
CA SER A 755 -22.18 -12.78 -16.95
C SER A 755 -21.80 -14.07 -16.22
N GLY A 756 -20.76 -14.00 -15.33
CA GLY A 756 -20.38 -15.11 -14.48
C GLY A 756 -21.49 -15.54 -13.52
N LEU A 757 -22.08 -14.58 -12.81
CA LEU A 757 -23.20 -14.85 -11.88
C LEU A 757 -24.44 -15.39 -12.62
N ALA A 758 -24.77 -14.86 -13.80
CA ALA A 758 -25.89 -15.34 -14.63
C ALA A 758 -25.74 -16.82 -14.99
N ALA A 759 -24.53 -17.29 -15.30
CA ALA A 759 -24.26 -18.70 -15.59
C ALA A 759 -24.61 -19.66 -14.44
N VAL A 760 -24.73 -19.13 -13.22
CA VAL A 760 -25.15 -19.88 -12.03
C VAL A 760 -26.61 -19.60 -11.69
N THR A 761 -27.01 -18.32 -11.66
CA THR A 761 -28.35 -17.92 -11.23
C THR A 761 -29.47 -18.32 -12.21
N ASP A 762 -29.16 -18.46 -13.51
CA ASP A 762 -30.08 -18.95 -14.52
C ASP A 762 -30.19 -20.49 -14.55
N GLY A 763 -29.32 -21.18 -13.77
CA GLY A 763 -29.30 -22.63 -13.62
C GLY A 763 -30.24 -23.15 -12.52
N PRO A 764 -30.27 -24.48 -12.31
CA PRO A 764 -31.20 -25.13 -11.37
C PRO A 764 -31.09 -24.67 -9.91
N GLY A 765 -29.86 -24.28 -9.47
CA GLY A 765 -29.63 -23.84 -8.11
C GLY A 765 -29.98 -22.35 -7.87
N GLY A 766 -30.12 -21.58 -8.93
CA GLY A 766 -30.55 -20.21 -8.92
C GLY A 766 -29.70 -19.29 -8.02
N ILE A 767 -30.30 -18.19 -7.58
CA ILE A 767 -29.67 -17.22 -6.68
C ILE A 767 -29.23 -17.86 -5.35
N ALA A 768 -29.96 -18.90 -4.88
CA ALA A 768 -29.67 -19.58 -3.62
C ALA A 768 -28.29 -20.26 -3.64
N GLU A 769 -27.91 -20.87 -4.77
CA GLU A 769 -26.60 -21.50 -4.93
C GLU A 769 -25.46 -20.45 -4.88
N ALA A 770 -25.56 -19.36 -5.64
CA ALA A 770 -24.61 -18.27 -5.63
C ALA A 770 -24.49 -17.61 -4.23
N ARG A 771 -25.63 -17.44 -3.54
CA ARG A 771 -25.68 -16.88 -2.17
C ARG A 771 -25.01 -17.82 -1.14
N ALA A 772 -25.18 -19.13 -1.25
CA ALA A 772 -24.50 -20.10 -0.40
C ALA A 772 -22.96 -19.98 -0.51
N VAL A 773 -22.45 -19.82 -1.73
CA VAL A 773 -21.01 -19.59 -1.96
C VAL A 773 -20.56 -18.24 -1.39
N TYR A 774 -21.34 -17.17 -1.58
CA TYR A 774 -21.06 -15.85 -1.00
C TYR A 774 -20.97 -15.89 0.54
N LEU A 775 -21.87 -16.61 1.19
CA LEU A 775 -21.89 -16.71 2.65
C LEU A 775 -20.88 -17.70 3.21
N GLY A 776 -20.50 -18.72 2.45
CA GLY A 776 -19.64 -19.82 2.88
C GLY A 776 -18.17 -19.70 2.49
N TRP A 777 -17.81 -18.91 1.45
CA TRP A 777 -16.44 -18.82 0.94
C TRP A 777 -15.88 -17.41 1.03
N PRO A 778 -14.88 -17.14 1.89
CA PRO A 778 -14.31 -15.80 2.09
C PRO A 778 -13.79 -15.14 0.81
N LEU A 779 -13.14 -15.89 -0.09
CA LEU A 779 -12.66 -15.38 -1.38
C LEU A 779 -13.81 -14.77 -2.19
N PHE A 780 -14.91 -15.53 -2.32
CA PHE A 780 -16.05 -15.10 -3.13
C PHE A 780 -16.79 -13.91 -2.49
N ALA A 781 -16.86 -13.89 -1.14
CA ALA A 781 -17.35 -12.73 -0.42
C ALA A 781 -16.53 -11.48 -0.69
N VAL A 782 -15.20 -11.57 -0.66
CA VAL A 782 -14.32 -10.44 -0.97
C VAL A 782 -14.42 -10.03 -2.43
N LEU A 783 -14.56 -10.98 -3.37
CA LEU A 783 -14.76 -10.70 -4.79
C LEU A 783 -16.03 -9.84 -5.02
N LEU A 784 -17.18 -10.27 -4.47
CA LEU A 784 -18.44 -9.55 -4.58
C LEU A 784 -18.37 -8.19 -3.87
N ASP A 785 -17.78 -8.14 -2.69
CA ASP A 785 -17.59 -6.91 -1.92
C ASP A 785 -16.75 -5.84 -2.66
N ASN A 786 -15.71 -6.28 -3.39
CA ASN A 786 -14.88 -5.39 -4.21
C ASN A 786 -15.62 -4.92 -5.47
N ALA A 787 -16.38 -5.81 -6.10
CA ALA A 787 -17.23 -5.46 -7.23
C ALA A 787 -18.32 -4.46 -6.81
N GLU A 788 -18.97 -4.68 -5.67
CA GLU A 788 -19.99 -3.78 -5.11
C GLU A 788 -19.42 -2.38 -4.84
N MET A 789 -18.19 -2.30 -4.32
CA MET A 789 -17.49 -1.03 -4.12
C MET A 789 -17.20 -0.31 -5.45
N SER A 790 -16.74 -1.04 -6.47
CA SER A 790 -16.45 -0.48 -7.79
C SER A 790 -17.72 0.00 -8.48
N LEU A 791 -18.82 -0.75 -8.37
CA LEU A 791 -20.14 -0.37 -8.84
C LEU A 791 -20.68 0.87 -8.10
N ALA A 792 -20.46 0.98 -6.79
CA ALA A 792 -20.90 2.14 -6.01
C ALA A 792 -20.19 3.43 -6.41
N LYS A 793 -18.94 3.35 -6.86
CA LYS A 793 -18.16 4.50 -7.37
C LYS A 793 -18.47 4.81 -8.85
N THR A 794 -19.24 3.98 -9.54
CA THR A 794 -19.65 4.20 -10.92
C THR A 794 -20.81 5.20 -11.01
N ASN A 795 -20.74 6.13 -11.96
CA ASN A 795 -21.86 6.95 -12.36
C ASN A 795 -22.22 6.60 -13.80
N ARG A 796 -23.26 5.76 -13.99
CA ARG A 796 -23.67 5.22 -15.28
C ARG A 796 -23.97 6.31 -16.33
N ARG A 797 -24.59 7.44 -15.93
CA ARG A 797 -24.95 8.52 -16.85
C ARG A 797 -23.72 9.27 -17.36
N ILE A 798 -22.79 9.58 -16.46
CA ILE A 798 -21.51 10.21 -16.84
C ILE A 798 -20.65 9.24 -17.63
N ALA A 799 -20.57 7.97 -17.22
CA ALA A 799 -19.83 6.95 -17.94
C ALA A 799 -20.31 6.80 -19.40
N GLU A 800 -21.63 6.79 -19.62
CA GLU A 800 -22.20 6.73 -20.97
C GLU A 800 -21.74 7.91 -21.84
N ARG A 801 -21.56 9.12 -21.27
CA ARG A 801 -21.07 10.28 -22.02
C ARG A 801 -19.60 10.10 -22.46
N TYR A 802 -18.76 9.49 -21.61
CA TYR A 802 -17.41 9.10 -22.02
C TYR A 802 -17.42 8.03 -23.10
N LEU A 803 -18.21 6.97 -22.94
CA LEU A 803 -18.27 5.86 -23.89
C LEU A 803 -18.71 6.32 -25.30
N ARG A 804 -19.58 7.32 -25.39
CA ARG A 804 -20.02 7.91 -26.66
C ARG A 804 -18.91 8.65 -27.43
N LEU A 805 -17.83 9.07 -26.77
CA LEU A 805 -16.70 9.72 -27.45
C LEU A 805 -16.02 8.80 -28.46
N GLY A 806 -16.09 7.48 -28.27
CA GLY A 806 -15.45 6.49 -29.14
C GLY A 806 -16.28 6.10 -30.38
N ALA A 807 -17.48 6.65 -30.56
CA ALA A 807 -18.38 6.42 -31.74
C ALA A 807 -18.60 4.93 -32.06
N ARG A 808 -18.59 4.02 -31.04
CA ARG A 808 -18.90 2.58 -31.16
C ARG A 808 -20.11 2.24 -30.27
N PRO A 809 -21.33 2.36 -30.81
CA PRO A 809 -22.57 2.10 -30.07
C PRO A 809 -22.68 0.65 -29.58
N ASP A 810 -22.12 -0.30 -30.34
CA ASP A 810 -22.06 -1.72 -30.01
C ASP A 810 -21.26 -1.97 -28.70
N LEU A 811 -20.00 -1.47 -28.60
CA LEU A 811 -19.18 -1.59 -27.42
C LEU A 811 -19.80 -0.84 -26.23
N THR A 812 -20.38 0.34 -26.49
CA THR A 812 -21.07 1.11 -25.46
C THR A 812 -22.25 0.34 -24.87
N ALA A 813 -23.08 -0.27 -25.74
CA ALA A 813 -24.22 -1.06 -25.30
C ALA A 813 -23.81 -2.32 -24.54
N ALA A 814 -22.76 -3.02 -24.99
CA ALA A 814 -22.24 -4.22 -24.33
C ALA A 814 -21.75 -3.89 -22.89
N VAL A 815 -20.98 -2.82 -22.74
CA VAL A 815 -20.45 -2.40 -21.42
C VAL A 815 -21.57 -1.97 -20.47
N LEU A 816 -22.55 -1.20 -20.93
CA LEU A 816 -23.66 -0.75 -20.11
C LEU A 816 -24.62 -1.89 -19.73
N ALA A 817 -24.84 -2.84 -20.63
CA ALA A 817 -25.65 -4.03 -20.35
C ALA A 817 -25.00 -4.91 -19.28
N GLU A 818 -23.68 -5.11 -19.38
CA GLU A 818 -22.96 -5.89 -18.37
C GLU A 818 -22.92 -5.16 -17.01
N TYR A 819 -22.85 -3.82 -16.99
CA TYR A 819 -22.97 -3.04 -15.75
C TYR A 819 -24.34 -3.26 -15.08
N ASP A 820 -25.41 -3.13 -15.83
CA ASP A 820 -26.78 -3.28 -15.31
C ASP A 820 -27.02 -4.71 -14.79
N ARG A 821 -26.53 -5.73 -15.53
CA ARG A 821 -26.58 -7.15 -15.15
C ARG A 821 -25.79 -7.39 -13.86
N THR A 822 -24.53 -6.92 -13.82
CA THR A 822 -23.64 -7.10 -12.67
C THR A 822 -24.25 -6.48 -11.42
N ARG A 823 -24.73 -5.23 -11.53
CA ARG A 823 -25.36 -4.54 -10.40
C ARG A 823 -26.59 -5.29 -9.86
N SER A 824 -27.45 -5.74 -10.73
CA SER A 824 -28.66 -6.47 -10.34
C SER A 824 -28.34 -7.79 -9.64
N LEU A 825 -27.43 -8.59 -10.20
CA LEU A 825 -27.09 -9.91 -9.67
C LEU A 825 -26.24 -9.81 -8.39
N VAL A 826 -25.33 -8.83 -8.28
CA VAL A 826 -24.59 -8.60 -7.02
C VAL A 826 -25.56 -8.27 -5.88
N LEU A 827 -26.52 -7.38 -6.09
CA LEU A 827 -27.55 -7.07 -5.08
C LEU A 827 -28.41 -8.29 -4.73
N ALA A 828 -28.82 -9.08 -5.73
CA ALA A 828 -29.61 -10.28 -5.52
C ALA A 828 -28.87 -11.35 -4.72
N VAL A 829 -27.59 -11.61 -5.04
CA VAL A 829 -26.76 -12.63 -4.39
C VAL A 829 -26.40 -12.21 -2.97
N THR A 830 -25.97 -10.95 -2.77
CA THR A 830 -25.62 -10.43 -1.42
C THR A 830 -26.85 -10.25 -0.55
N GLY A 831 -28.03 -10.09 -1.13
CA GLY A 831 -29.26 -9.76 -0.40
C GLY A 831 -29.31 -8.29 0.04
N HIS A 832 -28.49 -7.44 -0.52
CA HIS A 832 -28.46 -6.02 -0.20
C HIS A 832 -29.55 -5.28 -0.99
N HIS A 833 -30.26 -4.37 -0.34
CA HIS A 833 -31.26 -3.52 -0.98
C HIS A 833 -30.62 -2.36 -1.77
N ARG A 834 -29.35 -2.00 -1.47
CA ARG A 834 -28.53 -1.00 -2.15
C ARG A 834 -27.05 -1.37 -2.07
N LEU A 835 -26.23 -0.82 -2.96
CA LEU A 835 -24.78 -1.00 -2.92
C LEU A 835 -24.21 -0.46 -1.62
N LEU A 836 -23.26 -1.20 -1.03
CA LEU A 836 -22.56 -0.90 0.23
C LEU A 836 -23.51 -0.83 1.46
N ALA A 837 -24.64 -1.53 1.44
CA ALA A 837 -25.61 -1.52 2.55
C ALA A 837 -25.00 -2.00 3.89
N ASN A 838 -24.04 -2.92 3.83
CA ASN A 838 -23.29 -3.45 4.99
C ASN A 838 -22.01 -2.68 5.32
N ARG A 839 -21.67 -1.60 4.59
CA ARG A 839 -20.43 -0.80 4.72
C ARG A 839 -20.74 0.67 4.88
N HIS A 840 -21.38 1.04 5.97
CA HIS A 840 -21.88 2.40 6.21
C HIS A 840 -20.81 3.50 6.12
N VAL A 841 -19.57 3.24 6.59
CA VAL A 841 -18.47 4.21 6.52
C VAL A 841 -18.08 4.47 5.07
N LEU A 842 -17.90 3.41 4.28
CA LEU A 842 -17.53 3.53 2.87
C LEU A 842 -18.67 4.11 2.03
N SER A 843 -19.91 3.70 2.28
CA SER A 843 -21.11 4.25 1.62
C SER A 843 -21.19 5.76 1.81
N ARG A 844 -20.99 6.25 3.04
CA ARG A 844 -20.96 7.68 3.36
C ARG A 844 -19.81 8.42 2.67
N ALA A 845 -18.61 7.83 2.70
CA ALA A 845 -17.44 8.42 2.07
C ALA A 845 -17.63 8.59 0.57
N VAL A 846 -18.20 7.60 -0.11
CA VAL A 846 -18.56 7.68 -1.53
C VAL A 846 -19.63 8.73 -1.76
N ALA A 847 -20.72 8.71 -1.00
CA ALA A 847 -21.85 9.65 -1.17
C ALA A 847 -21.45 11.12 -0.97
N LEU A 848 -20.52 11.41 -0.06
CA LEU A 848 -20.03 12.77 0.18
C LEU A 848 -19.19 13.31 -0.99
N ARG A 849 -18.40 12.47 -1.65
CA ARG A 849 -17.46 12.89 -2.70
C ARG A 849 -18.05 12.88 -4.09
N ASP A 850 -18.95 11.97 -4.35
CA ASP A 850 -19.51 11.68 -5.66
C ASP A 850 -20.01 12.93 -6.43
N PRO A 851 -20.77 13.88 -5.85
CA PRO A 851 -21.22 15.05 -6.59
C PRO A 851 -20.06 15.93 -7.07
N TYR A 852 -19.01 16.03 -6.30
CA TYR A 852 -17.84 16.85 -6.64
C TYR A 852 -16.96 16.15 -7.70
N VAL A 853 -16.89 14.82 -7.67
CA VAL A 853 -16.25 14.03 -8.73
C VAL A 853 -17.01 14.20 -10.04
N ASP A 854 -18.36 14.24 -9.99
CA ASP A 854 -19.18 14.49 -11.16
C ASP A 854 -18.92 15.88 -11.75
N ALA A 855 -18.73 16.91 -10.90
CA ALA A 855 -18.36 18.25 -11.36
C ALA A 855 -17.04 18.25 -12.15
N LEU A 856 -16.01 17.58 -11.61
CA LEU A 856 -14.74 17.43 -12.32
C LEU A 856 -14.88 16.59 -13.59
N SER A 857 -15.75 15.58 -13.60
CA SER A 857 -15.99 14.74 -14.79
C SER A 857 -16.61 15.54 -15.93
N HIS A 858 -17.50 16.49 -15.66
CA HIS A 858 -18.04 17.40 -16.69
C HIS A 858 -16.96 18.34 -17.26
N LEU A 859 -16.07 18.87 -16.41
CA LEU A 859 -14.93 19.68 -16.86
C LEU A 859 -13.94 18.83 -17.68
N GLN A 860 -13.70 17.59 -17.28
CA GLN A 860 -12.84 16.63 -17.98
C GLN A 860 -13.40 16.26 -19.35
N LEU A 861 -14.70 15.96 -19.43
CA LEU A 861 -15.40 15.67 -20.70
C LEU A 861 -15.30 16.84 -21.67
N ARG A 862 -15.45 18.10 -21.21
CA ARG A 862 -15.25 19.29 -22.03
C ARG A 862 -13.83 19.33 -22.61
N ALA A 863 -12.79 19.19 -21.77
CA ALA A 863 -11.39 19.24 -22.19
C ALA A 863 -11.09 18.09 -23.16
N LEU A 864 -11.53 16.87 -22.84
CA LEU A 864 -11.29 15.68 -23.65
C LEU A 864 -11.99 15.77 -25.03
N THR A 865 -13.23 16.26 -25.06
CA THR A 865 -13.97 16.46 -26.30
C THR A 865 -13.28 17.51 -27.19
N ALA A 866 -12.79 18.60 -26.64
CA ALA A 866 -12.05 19.62 -27.37
C ALA A 866 -10.72 19.08 -27.91
N LEU A 867 -9.95 18.38 -27.11
CA LEU A 867 -8.69 17.75 -27.51
C LEU A 867 -8.82 16.69 -28.62
N ARG A 868 -9.96 16.01 -28.72
CA ARG A 868 -10.25 15.08 -29.84
C ARG A 868 -10.56 15.77 -31.17
N ARG A 869 -10.85 17.09 -31.16
CA ARG A 869 -11.00 17.92 -32.36
C ARG A 869 -9.62 18.45 -32.77
N SER A 870 -9.08 17.98 -33.86
CA SER A 870 -7.66 18.04 -34.26
C SER A 870 -7.03 19.42 -34.53
N SER A 871 -7.72 20.55 -34.27
CA SER A 871 -7.24 21.92 -34.67
C SER A 871 -7.47 22.99 -33.60
N GLU A 872 -7.47 22.64 -32.32
CA GLU A 872 -7.75 23.64 -31.27
C GLU A 872 -6.50 24.49 -30.99
N PRO A 873 -6.59 25.82 -31.07
CA PRO A 873 -5.46 26.73 -30.78
C PRO A 873 -5.00 26.72 -29.32
N ASP A 874 -5.88 26.29 -28.39
CA ASP A 874 -5.65 26.29 -26.95
C ASP A 874 -5.24 24.92 -26.39
N ARG A 875 -4.59 24.09 -27.20
CA ARG A 875 -4.26 22.69 -26.85
C ARG A 875 -3.52 22.56 -25.51
N GLU A 876 -2.52 23.39 -25.26
CA GLU A 876 -1.75 23.36 -24.00
C GLU A 876 -2.61 23.67 -22.77
N VAL A 877 -3.54 24.62 -22.89
CA VAL A 877 -4.46 24.99 -21.81
C VAL A 877 -5.47 23.89 -21.57
N LEU A 878 -5.97 23.25 -22.64
CA LEU A 878 -6.88 22.11 -22.54
C LEU A 878 -6.21 20.88 -21.89
N GLU A 879 -4.98 20.58 -22.27
CA GLU A 879 -4.17 19.51 -21.63
C GLU A 879 -3.96 19.80 -20.14
N ARG A 880 -3.66 21.05 -19.78
CA ARG A 880 -3.52 21.44 -18.38
C ARG A 880 -4.84 21.31 -17.59
N LEU A 881 -5.94 21.75 -18.15
CA LEU A 881 -7.28 21.56 -17.56
C LEU A 881 -7.58 20.07 -17.37
N LEU A 882 -7.32 19.25 -18.41
CA LEU A 882 -7.52 17.81 -18.34
C LEU A 882 -6.69 17.18 -17.20
N LEU A 883 -5.40 17.51 -17.11
CA LEU A 883 -4.53 16.99 -16.06
C LEU A 883 -4.97 17.42 -14.64
N LEU A 884 -5.47 18.64 -14.48
CA LEU A 884 -6.05 19.11 -13.22
C LEU A 884 -7.28 18.30 -12.83
N THR A 885 -8.18 18.04 -13.80
CA THR A 885 -9.37 17.22 -13.53
C THR A 885 -9.04 15.77 -13.26
N VAL A 886 -8.08 15.17 -13.96
CA VAL A 886 -7.59 13.81 -13.69
C VAL A 886 -7.06 13.69 -12.27
N ASN A 887 -6.25 14.63 -11.81
CA ASN A 887 -5.77 14.70 -10.42
C ASN A 887 -6.93 14.83 -9.42
N GLY A 888 -7.87 15.70 -9.69
CA GLY A 888 -9.03 15.93 -8.81
C GLY A 888 -9.95 14.72 -8.74
N VAL A 889 -10.24 14.05 -9.85
CA VAL A 889 -11.03 12.80 -9.89
C VAL A 889 -10.34 11.70 -9.12
N ALA A 890 -9.01 11.54 -9.28
CA ALA A 890 -8.23 10.55 -8.53
C ALA A 890 -8.32 10.82 -7.00
N ALA A 891 -8.11 12.07 -6.58
CA ALA A 891 -8.23 12.47 -5.16
C ALA A 891 -9.65 12.26 -4.61
N GLY A 892 -10.67 12.54 -5.42
CA GLY A 892 -12.08 12.39 -5.04
C GLY A 892 -12.53 10.94 -4.91
N LEU A 893 -12.16 10.09 -5.85
CA LEU A 893 -12.51 8.67 -5.81
C LEU A 893 -11.69 7.90 -4.76
N GLN A 894 -10.54 8.44 -4.31
CA GLN A 894 -9.50 7.66 -3.61
C GLN A 894 -9.28 6.33 -4.34
N ASN A 895 -9.37 6.40 -5.65
CA ASN A 895 -9.17 5.26 -6.53
C ASN A 895 -7.73 5.32 -6.98
N THR A 896 -7.14 4.44 -6.46
CA THR A 896 -5.81 4.06 -6.77
C THR A 896 -5.93 2.88 -7.72
N GLY A 897 -5.30 2.96 -8.82
CA GLY A 897 -5.40 2.03 -9.94
C GLY A 897 -5.36 0.55 -9.57
#